data_5c21c82ec1bcc23c95eaf74b983324d7
#
_entry.id   5c21c82ec1bcc23c95eaf74b983324d7
#
_cell.length_a   1.000
_cell.length_b   1.000
_cell.length_c   1.000
_cell.angle_alpha   90.00
_cell.angle_beta   90.00
_cell.angle_gamma   90.00
#
_symmetry.space_group_name_H-M   'P 1'
#
loop_
_entity.id
_entity.type
_entity.pdbx_description
1 polymer ?
#
loop_
_entity_poly.entity_id
_entity_poly.type
_entity_poly.pdbx_seq_one_letter_code
_entity_poly.pdbx_strand_id
1 'polypeptide(L)'
;MSTNDAQQLAFDGMAPRKRHKRAPAEKIVAAEDPIAQVVLDVQATHLGQTFDYLVEERWSQTARPGVMVRVRFGGRLLNGVIWKRTAASATPRSALRFLERVISPHVLVSESMRDDITRIADAYGGTRANILRLAVPPRVARIDGEQQLAARSLWVGRLRFSHVSDELMQRCFDTIQASYDGAAMLRSSLEGSSFAALVMDARPGARAWARDAAWMIAAAMRQNRAAVVVLPGIRQCEDLAVALEGLGLSRFAPGGAEHGGYSGDFVVLAAGLPPAERYRAYLAAATGQVGCVIGLRAAMYAPVEGPALFMMVDDAAYQQADGMMPYAQARGVMRLRAESHGGVFVALSYARSPLSQWECEDHTAVTAVSGPSASVTPLPAARRDQMPWVRWLNREELARLADPSIGARVPHTAVTVLSKALQTGPVLLSIPSDGMQEALGCVKCHAQARCAKCTGPLGRMGDGVPRCRWCAAAAVDWHCPHCGCERMRVIRVGATGTARELGGLFRGVSVVISSPSQPRGVVEYVDDAPRIVIATPGAEPRVLPASRQSEQDAGEYRAVAILDAWNSLYAPGVDARVDALTAWMRVMALCAPRTRGGQGLLIGECDPAVAHALMMWDSASLARNELLERGQAGMPPVCAVACVWGRRDAVMAALDDIGVLRGDWASLDVAGEPIPGMLGPVPIAAPVTVSERELESMQDRVKALVRVPVGMRAQLAVRLRDR
;
A
#
# COMPACT_ATOMS: atom_id res chain seq x y z
N MET A 1 20.65 43.63 39.74
CA MET A 1 20.04 44.92 39.44
C MET A 1 19.13 44.67 38.22
N SER A 2 17.86 44.79 38.23
CA SER A 2 16.85 45.43 39.07
C SER A 2 15.52 44.70 38.80
N THR A 3 14.85 44.35 39.84
CA THR A 3 13.47 43.91 39.94
C THR A 3 12.53 44.99 39.41
N ASN A 4 11.54 44.57 38.63
CA ASN A 4 10.38 45.42 38.36
C ASN A 4 9.13 44.70 38.86
N ASP A 5 8.71 45.12 40.06
CA ASP A 5 7.43 44.87 40.66
C ASP A 5 6.32 45.52 39.83
N ALA A 6 5.48 44.71 39.22
CA ALA A 6 4.17 45.15 38.73
C ALA A 6 3.16 44.96 39.86
N GLN A 7 2.92 46.03 40.65
CA GLN A 7 1.82 46.09 41.60
C GLN A 7 0.49 45.97 40.84
N GLN A 8 -0.20 44.89 41.03
CA GLN A 8 -1.56 44.72 40.60
C GLN A 8 -2.50 45.40 41.59
N LEU A 9 -3.09 46.51 41.17
CA LEU A 9 -4.10 47.22 41.94
C LEU A 9 -5.31 46.30 42.14
N ALA A 10 -5.51 45.82 43.35
CA ALA A 10 -6.72 45.14 43.79
C ALA A 10 -7.83 46.14 43.95
N PHE A 11 -8.92 46.04 43.20
CA PHE A 11 -10.14 46.79 43.48
C PHE A 11 -10.79 46.17 44.71
N ASP A 12 -10.82 46.90 45.79
CA ASP A 12 -11.57 46.60 47.00
C ASP A 12 -13.07 46.53 46.67
N GLY A 13 -13.65 45.36 46.80
CA GLY A 13 -15.10 45.15 46.68
C GLY A 13 -15.56 43.90 45.96
N MET A 14 -14.67 43.15 45.29
CA MET A 14 -15.03 41.86 44.65
C MET A 14 -14.33 40.69 45.33
N ALA A 15 -14.88 40.21 46.45
CA ALA A 15 -14.51 38.89 46.94
C ALA A 15 -14.88 37.84 45.88
N PRO A 16 -13.95 36.91 45.50
CA PRO A 16 -14.30 35.87 44.53
C PRO A 16 -15.43 35.02 45.12
N ARG A 17 -16.60 35.08 44.49
CA ARG A 17 -17.73 34.18 44.84
C ARG A 17 -17.21 32.75 44.74
N LYS A 18 -17.01 32.10 45.88
CA LYS A 18 -16.79 30.64 45.94
C LYS A 18 -17.96 29.99 45.20
N ARG A 19 -17.66 29.49 43.98
CA ARG A 19 -18.59 28.60 43.28
C ARG A 19 -18.86 27.45 44.24
N HIS A 20 -19.99 27.41 44.84
CA HIS A 20 -20.46 26.22 45.53
C HIS A 20 -20.42 25.06 44.52
N LYS A 21 -19.56 24.06 44.77
CA LYS A 21 -19.62 22.80 44.07
C LYS A 21 -21.03 22.24 44.38
N ARG A 22 -21.95 22.30 43.41
CA ARG A 22 -23.19 21.55 43.50
C ARG A 22 -22.81 20.11 43.82
N ALA A 23 -23.48 19.53 44.83
CA ALA A 23 -23.37 18.13 45.12
C ALA A 23 -23.57 17.34 43.80
N PRO A 24 -22.78 16.30 43.52
CA PRO A 24 -22.96 15.51 42.31
C PRO A 24 -24.40 14.99 42.30
N ALA A 25 -25.16 15.30 41.27
CA ALA A 25 -26.51 14.72 41.10
C ALA A 25 -26.35 13.20 41.10
N GLU A 26 -27.26 12.52 41.83
CA GLU A 26 -27.28 11.07 41.88
C GLU A 26 -27.44 10.52 40.45
N LYS A 27 -26.52 9.67 40.03
CA LYS A 27 -26.53 9.10 38.68
C LYS A 27 -27.52 7.94 38.64
N ILE A 28 -28.58 8.08 37.87
CA ILE A 28 -29.57 7.05 37.63
C ILE A 28 -29.07 6.11 36.53
N VAL A 29 -29.10 4.81 36.80
CA VAL A 29 -28.71 3.77 35.84
C VAL A 29 -29.76 3.65 34.75
N ALA A 30 -29.39 3.48 33.50
CA ALA A 30 -30.30 3.26 32.39
C ALA A 30 -31.19 2.03 32.61
N ALA A 31 -32.49 2.16 32.28
CA ALA A 31 -33.49 1.10 32.51
C ALA A 31 -33.25 -0.08 31.54
N GLU A 32 -32.85 0.19 30.29
CA GLU A 32 -32.62 -0.83 29.27
C GLU A 32 -31.12 -0.99 29.01
N ASP A 33 -30.62 -2.23 28.97
CA ASP A 33 -29.25 -2.58 28.72
C ASP A 33 -28.23 -1.66 29.42
N PRO A 34 -28.23 -1.63 30.77
CA PRO A 34 -27.52 -0.65 31.57
C PRO A 34 -25.99 -0.76 31.47
N ILE A 35 -25.46 -1.83 30.88
CA ILE A 35 -24.05 -2.10 30.80
C ILE A 35 -23.55 -1.81 29.38
N ALA A 36 -22.53 -0.96 29.28
CA ALA A 36 -21.75 -0.74 28.05
C ALA A 36 -20.43 -1.50 28.13
N GLN A 37 -20.22 -2.42 27.20
CA GLN A 37 -18.94 -3.09 26.98
C GLN A 37 -18.10 -2.21 26.08
N VAL A 38 -16.98 -1.70 26.59
CA VAL A 38 -16.16 -0.69 25.92
C VAL A 38 -14.80 -1.27 25.54
N VAL A 39 -14.41 -1.14 24.27
CA VAL A 39 -13.03 -1.33 23.80
C VAL A 39 -12.30 -0.02 24.06
N LEU A 40 -11.22 -0.07 24.84
CA LEU A 40 -10.44 1.10 25.22
C LEU A 40 -9.43 1.46 24.12
N ASP A 41 -9.20 2.75 23.90
CA ASP A 41 -8.12 3.26 23.03
C ASP A 41 -6.77 3.18 23.74
N VAL A 42 -6.23 1.96 23.81
CA VAL A 42 -4.94 1.66 24.46
C VAL A 42 -4.08 0.77 23.57
N GLN A 43 -2.76 0.92 23.66
CA GLN A 43 -1.82 0.09 22.88
C GLN A 43 -1.51 -1.26 23.54
N ALA A 44 -1.73 -1.36 24.83
CA ALA A 44 -1.36 -2.56 25.59
C ALA A 44 -2.19 -3.77 25.18
N THR A 45 -1.57 -4.79 24.65
CA THR A 45 -2.22 -5.99 24.10
C THR A 45 -3.05 -6.73 25.15
N HIS A 46 -2.57 -6.80 26.39
CA HIS A 46 -3.28 -7.43 27.51
C HIS A 46 -4.57 -6.69 27.93
N LEU A 47 -4.81 -5.48 27.45
CA LEU A 47 -6.02 -4.70 27.64
C LEU A 47 -6.95 -4.72 26.40
N GLY A 48 -6.74 -5.64 25.48
CA GLY A 48 -7.51 -5.74 24.23
C GLY A 48 -8.93 -6.29 24.39
N GLN A 49 -9.32 -6.71 25.58
CA GLN A 49 -10.70 -7.14 25.92
C GLN A 49 -11.64 -5.94 26.11
N THR A 50 -12.93 -6.20 26.20
CA THR A 50 -13.94 -5.20 26.56
C THR A 50 -13.98 -5.00 28.07
N PHE A 51 -14.27 -3.76 28.50
CA PHE A 51 -14.46 -3.40 29.90
C PHE A 51 -15.88 -2.89 30.10
N ASP A 52 -16.53 -3.35 31.19
CA ASP A 52 -17.93 -3.04 31.46
C ASP A 52 -18.07 -1.74 32.25
N TYR A 53 -19.00 -0.89 31.80
CA TYR A 53 -19.33 0.40 32.41
C TYR A 53 -20.85 0.56 32.53
N LEU A 54 -21.30 1.23 33.58
CA LEU A 54 -22.72 1.61 33.75
C LEU A 54 -23.03 2.79 32.80
N VAL A 55 -24.19 2.72 32.18
CA VAL A 55 -24.76 3.80 31.39
C VAL A 55 -25.73 4.58 32.26
N GLU A 56 -25.56 5.89 32.33
CA GLU A 56 -26.48 6.80 32.98
C GLU A 56 -27.74 7.01 32.14
N GLU A 57 -28.94 7.10 32.73
CA GLU A 57 -30.20 7.22 32.01
C GLU A 57 -30.22 8.35 30.97
N ARG A 58 -29.62 9.51 31.30
CA ARG A 58 -29.50 10.62 30.34
C ARG A 58 -28.73 10.26 29.05
N TRP A 59 -27.91 9.22 29.07
CA TRP A 59 -27.16 8.72 27.91
C TRP A 59 -27.82 7.48 27.27
N SER A 60 -28.95 7.00 27.79
CA SER A 60 -29.58 5.74 27.35
C SER A 60 -29.75 5.68 25.83
N GLN A 61 -30.23 6.76 25.23
CA GLN A 61 -30.48 6.86 23.79
C GLN A 61 -29.24 7.16 22.95
N THR A 62 -28.21 7.78 23.53
CA THR A 62 -27.02 8.23 22.78
C THR A 62 -25.83 7.29 22.95
N ALA A 63 -25.73 6.56 24.06
CA ALA A 63 -24.67 5.58 24.29
C ALA A 63 -24.95 4.26 23.54
N ARG A 64 -25.02 4.35 22.23
CA ARG A 64 -25.27 3.20 21.33
C ARG A 64 -23.99 2.45 21.00
N PRO A 65 -24.03 1.16 20.62
CA PRO A 65 -22.89 0.44 20.07
C PRO A 65 -22.26 1.21 18.88
N GLY A 66 -20.92 1.26 18.85
CA GLY A 66 -20.17 1.98 17.84
C GLY A 66 -19.92 3.48 18.12
N VAL A 67 -20.48 4.01 19.20
CA VAL A 67 -20.27 5.42 19.60
C VAL A 67 -19.02 5.56 20.45
N MET A 68 -18.26 6.64 20.24
CA MET A 68 -17.08 6.96 21.04
C MET A 68 -17.47 7.56 22.38
N VAL A 69 -16.89 7.03 23.44
CA VAL A 69 -17.13 7.44 24.82
C VAL A 69 -15.85 7.77 25.55
N ARG A 70 -15.95 8.49 26.66
CA ARG A 70 -14.88 8.72 27.61
C ARG A 70 -15.17 7.95 28.89
N VAL A 71 -14.17 7.25 29.37
CA VAL A 71 -14.27 6.40 30.56
C VAL A 71 -13.06 6.65 31.47
N ARG A 72 -13.20 6.25 32.73
CA ARG A 72 -12.08 6.25 33.70
C ARG A 72 -11.57 4.83 33.87
N PHE A 73 -10.30 4.63 33.55
CA PHE A 73 -9.61 3.35 33.69
C PHE A 73 -8.24 3.57 34.36
N GLY A 74 -7.92 2.81 35.40
CA GLY A 74 -6.66 2.96 36.13
C GLY A 74 -6.40 4.38 36.64
N GLY A 75 -7.44 5.13 37.06
CA GLY A 75 -7.33 6.53 37.49
C GLY A 75 -7.24 7.56 36.35
N ARG A 76 -7.03 7.14 35.11
CA ARG A 76 -6.91 8.02 33.92
C ARG A 76 -8.22 8.09 33.14
N LEU A 77 -8.41 9.21 32.44
CA LEU A 77 -9.49 9.36 31.48
C LEU A 77 -9.01 8.88 30.11
N LEU A 78 -9.67 7.89 29.58
CA LEU A 78 -9.39 7.29 28.27
C LEU A 78 -10.62 7.39 27.36
N ASN A 79 -10.37 7.42 26.05
CA ASN A 79 -11.40 7.22 25.06
C ASN A 79 -11.61 5.73 24.82
N GLY A 80 -12.78 5.36 24.35
CA GLY A 80 -13.09 4.02 23.92
C GLY A 80 -14.34 4.03 23.04
N VAL A 81 -14.68 2.88 22.50
CA VAL A 81 -15.88 2.69 21.68
C VAL A 81 -16.75 1.65 22.34
N ILE A 82 -18.04 1.94 22.47
CA ILE A 82 -19.02 0.97 22.94
C ILE A 82 -19.11 -0.15 21.90
N TRP A 83 -18.74 -1.36 22.34
CA TRP A 83 -18.78 -2.53 21.46
C TRP A 83 -20.16 -3.18 21.45
N LYS A 84 -20.76 -3.28 22.65
CA LYS A 84 -22.10 -3.86 22.88
C LYS A 84 -22.77 -3.23 24.08
N ARG A 85 -24.09 -3.24 24.11
CA ARG A 85 -24.91 -2.98 25.30
C ARG A 85 -25.51 -4.29 25.79
N THR A 86 -25.58 -4.50 27.12
CA THR A 86 -26.09 -5.72 27.73
C THR A 86 -26.86 -5.42 29.03
N ALA A 87 -27.76 -6.31 29.37
CA ALA A 87 -28.51 -6.19 30.63
C ALA A 87 -27.70 -6.59 31.87
N ALA A 88 -26.69 -7.45 31.72
CA ALA A 88 -25.89 -7.99 32.81
C ALA A 88 -24.38 -7.92 32.52
N SER A 89 -23.58 -7.94 33.59
CA SER A 89 -22.13 -7.97 33.57
C SER A 89 -21.59 -9.08 34.48
N ALA A 90 -20.49 -9.70 34.08
CA ALA A 90 -19.73 -10.60 34.95
C ALA A 90 -18.97 -9.83 36.05
N THR A 91 -18.75 -8.54 35.89
CA THR A 91 -18.09 -7.67 36.87
C THR A 91 -19.07 -7.35 38.01
N PRO A 92 -18.68 -7.51 39.29
CA PRO A 92 -19.54 -7.14 40.41
C PRO A 92 -20.02 -5.68 40.33
N ARG A 93 -21.30 -5.45 40.62
CA ARG A 93 -21.91 -4.10 40.50
C ARG A 93 -21.16 -3.01 41.28
N SER A 94 -20.56 -3.35 42.41
CA SER A 94 -19.74 -2.45 43.23
C SER A 94 -18.47 -2.00 42.57
N ALA A 95 -17.95 -2.78 41.61
CA ALA A 95 -16.74 -2.45 40.85
C ALA A 95 -17.04 -1.69 39.54
N LEU A 96 -18.29 -1.71 39.07
CA LEU A 96 -18.70 -1.01 37.86
C LEU A 96 -18.71 0.51 38.09
N ARG A 97 -18.17 1.23 37.12
CA ARG A 97 -18.18 2.71 37.08
C ARG A 97 -19.06 3.19 35.92
N PHE A 98 -19.62 4.38 36.08
CA PHE A 98 -20.33 5.03 34.97
C PHE A 98 -19.43 5.50 33.87
N LEU A 99 -19.95 5.51 32.64
CA LEU A 99 -19.38 6.29 31.56
C LEU A 99 -19.25 7.75 32.01
N GLU A 100 -18.11 8.38 31.69
CA GLU A 100 -17.92 9.81 32.02
C GLU A 100 -18.67 10.70 31.02
N ARG A 101 -18.64 10.33 29.73
CA ARG A 101 -19.27 11.12 28.67
C ARG A 101 -19.40 10.33 27.38
N VAL A 102 -20.51 10.53 26.64
CA VAL A 102 -20.61 10.21 25.22
C VAL A 102 -19.93 11.34 24.44
N ILE A 103 -18.94 11.01 23.57
CA ILE A 103 -18.10 12.00 22.88
C ILE A 103 -18.61 12.26 21.46
N SER A 104 -18.91 11.19 20.72
CA SER A 104 -19.33 11.28 19.33
C SER A 104 -20.85 11.25 19.24
N PRO A 105 -21.48 12.18 18.48
CA PRO A 105 -22.92 12.10 18.20
C PRO A 105 -23.27 11.03 17.17
N HIS A 106 -22.27 10.55 16.42
CA HIS A 106 -22.42 9.56 15.37
C HIS A 106 -21.95 8.19 15.82
N VAL A 107 -22.53 7.14 15.22
CA VAL A 107 -21.97 5.79 15.25
C VAL A 107 -20.74 5.80 14.34
N LEU A 108 -19.55 5.77 14.94
CA LEU A 108 -18.28 5.77 14.20
C LEU A 108 -17.87 4.38 13.70
N VAL A 109 -18.28 3.35 14.44
CA VAL A 109 -17.94 1.96 14.18
C VAL A 109 -19.24 1.15 14.13
N SER A 110 -19.77 0.94 12.95
CA SER A 110 -20.99 0.19 12.71
C SER A 110 -20.87 -1.27 13.19
N GLU A 111 -21.94 -2.02 13.16
CA GLU A 111 -21.91 -3.44 13.50
C GLU A 111 -21.00 -4.22 12.57
N SER A 112 -21.18 -4.02 11.27
CA SER A 112 -20.36 -4.61 10.22
C SER A 112 -18.86 -4.30 10.42
N MET A 113 -18.53 -3.05 10.76
CA MET A 113 -17.14 -2.65 11.03
C MET A 113 -16.61 -3.26 12.33
N ARG A 114 -17.43 -3.46 13.38
CA ARG A 114 -16.98 -4.15 14.60
C ARG A 114 -16.64 -5.62 14.34
N ASP A 115 -17.40 -6.26 13.46
CA ASP A 115 -17.13 -7.63 13.00
C ASP A 115 -15.85 -7.70 12.19
N ASP A 116 -15.65 -6.78 11.25
CA ASP A 116 -14.39 -6.65 10.49
C ASP A 116 -13.19 -6.47 11.42
N ILE A 117 -13.26 -5.53 12.36
CA ILE A 117 -12.19 -5.28 13.34
C ILE A 117 -11.86 -6.54 14.13
N THR A 118 -12.89 -7.28 14.56
CA THR A 118 -12.71 -8.53 15.31
C THR A 118 -12.03 -9.59 14.45
N ARG A 119 -12.54 -9.84 13.23
CA ARG A 119 -11.96 -10.81 12.29
C ARG A 119 -10.52 -10.50 11.91
N ILE A 120 -10.22 -9.22 11.66
CA ILE A 120 -8.85 -8.78 11.34
C ILE A 120 -7.93 -8.97 12.54
N ALA A 121 -8.38 -8.60 13.75
CA ALA A 121 -7.61 -8.81 14.97
C ALA A 121 -7.28 -10.29 15.18
N ASP A 122 -8.25 -11.17 15.00
CA ASP A 122 -8.06 -12.62 15.14
C ASP A 122 -7.13 -13.19 14.05
N ALA A 123 -7.29 -12.76 12.79
CA ALA A 123 -6.47 -13.24 11.68
C ALA A 123 -4.99 -12.83 11.80
N TYR A 124 -4.69 -11.74 12.49
CA TYR A 124 -3.33 -11.20 12.63
C TYR A 124 -2.79 -11.24 14.06
N GLY A 125 -3.47 -11.90 14.99
CA GLY A 125 -3.03 -12.01 16.40
C GLY A 125 -2.97 -10.68 17.13
N GLY A 126 -3.76 -9.71 16.68
CA GLY A 126 -3.89 -8.41 17.31
C GLY A 126 -5.08 -8.34 18.28
N THR A 127 -5.38 -7.13 18.72
CA THR A 127 -6.56 -6.84 19.54
C THR A 127 -7.49 -5.90 18.80
N ARG A 128 -8.76 -5.88 19.19
CA ARG A 128 -9.74 -4.91 18.68
C ARG A 128 -9.26 -3.48 18.84
N ALA A 129 -8.60 -3.17 19.97
CA ALA A 129 -8.03 -1.84 20.24
C ALA A 129 -6.93 -1.46 19.25
N ASN A 130 -6.04 -2.40 18.88
CA ASN A 130 -5.01 -2.16 17.88
C ASN A 130 -5.62 -1.79 16.51
N ILE A 131 -6.57 -2.59 16.03
CA ILE A 131 -7.23 -2.33 14.74
C ILE A 131 -8.07 -1.06 14.79
N LEU A 132 -8.82 -0.82 15.86
CA LEU A 132 -9.64 0.38 16.04
C LEU A 132 -8.81 1.67 15.88
N ARG A 133 -7.62 1.71 16.46
CA ARG A 133 -6.69 2.86 16.35
C ARG A 133 -6.18 3.11 14.93
N LEU A 134 -6.03 2.05 14.15
CA LEU A 134 -5.62 2.14 12.74
C LEU A 134 -6.80 2.53 11.84
N ALA A 135 -7.99 2.05 12.18
CA ALA A 135 -9.18 2.19 11.37
C ALA A 135 -9.88 3.54 11.55
N VAL A 136 -9.97 4.05 12.79
CA VAL A 136 -10.71 5.29 13.09
C VAL A 136 -9.73 6.45 13.26
N PRO A 137 -9.75 7.45 12.38
CA PRO A 137 -8.89 8.61 12.52
C PRO A 137 -9.23 9.45 13.76
N PRO A 138 -8.28 10.23 14.30
CA PRO A 138 -8.54 11.12 15.42
C PRO A 138 -9.73 12.04 15.16
N ARG A 139 -10.65 12.07 16.12
CA ARG A 139 -11.88 12.86 16.04
C ARG A 139 -11.61 14.37 16.00
N VAL A 140 -12.33 15.06 15.13
CA VAL A 140 -12.34 16.52 15.02
C VAL A 140 -13.76 17.05 15.31
N ALA A 141 -13.96 17.63 16.50
CA ALA A 141 -15.30 18.01 17.01
C ALA A 141 -16.09 18.96 16.07
N ARG A 142 -15.39 19.85 15.37
CA ARG A 142 -16.02 20.77 14.41
C ARG A 142 -16.68 19.99 13.27
N ILE A 143 -16.05 18.92 12.80
CA ILE A 143 -16.56 18.10 11.71
C ILE A 143 -17.81 17.33 12.11
N ASP A 144 -17.93 16.90 13.38
CA ASP A 144 -19.16 16.28 13.86
C ASP A 144 -20.37 17.22 13.71
N GLY A 145 -20.19 18.52 14.02
CA GLY A 145 -21.26 19.53 13.85
C GLY A 145 -21.63 19.75 12.38
N GLU A 146 -20.62 19.85 11.50
CA GLU A 146 -20.82 19.96 10.04
C GLU A 146 -21.64 18.75 9.51
N GLN A 147 -21.29 17.55 9.94
CA GLN A 147 -21.95 16.33 9.52
C GLN A 147 -23.36 16.13 10.09
N GLN A 148 -23.64 16.62 11.31
CA GLN A 148 -25.00 16.58 11.85
C GLN A 148 -25.98 17.41 11.02
N LEU A 149 -25.53 18.56 10.51
CA LEU A 149 -26.34 19.41 9.63
C LEU A 149 -26.57 18.70 8.29
N ALA A 150 -25.56 18.10 7.69
CA ALA A 150 -25.64 17.36 6.45
C ALA A 150 -26.55 16.12 6.58
N ALA A 151 -26.42 15.34 7.66
CA ALA A 151 -27.24 14.15 7.90
C ALA A 151 -28.74 14.47 8.08
N ARG A 152 -29.07 15.65 8.61
CA ARG A 152 -30.47 16.11 8.70
C ARG A 152 -31.08 16.48 7.37
N SER A 153 -30.26 16.94 6.42
CA SER A 153 -30.68 17.34 5.08
C SER A 153 -30.63 16.21 4.04
N LEU A 154 -29.81 15.20 4.29
CA LEU A 154 -29.48 14.11 3.35
C LEU A 154 -30.01 12.73 3.78
N TRP A 155 -31.05 12.69 4.62
CA TRP A 155 -31.70 11.40 4.86
C TRP A 155 -32.48 10.94 3.64
N VAL A 156 -31.76 10.69 2.58
CA VAL A 156 -32.25 9.95 1.42
C VAL A 156 -31.51 8.63 1.43
N GLY A 157 -32.17 7.64 1.88
CA GLY A 157 -31.68 6.28 1.74
C GLY A 157 -31.29 6.01 0.30
N ARG A 158 -30.17 5.28 0.16
CA ARG A 158 -29.62 4.68 -1.06
C ARG A 158 -29.01 5.68 -2.04
N LEU A 159 -27.72 5.55 -2.14
CA LEU A 159 -26.89 6.12 -3.18
C LEU A 159 -27.53 5.88 -4.56
N ARG A 160 -28.13 6.90 -5.14
CA ARG A 160 -28.71 6.80 -6.49
C ARG A 160 -27.66 7.19 -7.51
N PHE A 161 -26.94 6.21 -8.05
CA PHE A 161 -25.96 6.40 -9.13
C PHE A 161 -26.61 6.44 -10.51
N SER A 162 -27.74 7.11 -10.63
CA SER A 162 -28.48 7.24 -11.89
C SER A 162 -27.85 8.21 -12.90
N HIS A 163 -26.80 8.92 -12.48
CA HIS A 163 -26.16 9.93 -13.33
C HIS A 163 -25.05 9.35 -14.24
N VAL A 164 -24.57 8.14 -13.99
CA VAL A 164 -23.65 7.46 -14.92
C VAL A 164 -24.46 6.78 -16.02
N SER A 165 -24.31 7.22 -17.27
CA SER A 165 -25.15 6.74 -18.38
C SER A 165 -24.88 5.26 -18.71
N ASP A 166 -25.94 4.55 -19.10
CA ASP A 166 -25.84 3.14 -19.54
C ASP A 166 -24.94 2.99 -20.75
N GLU A 167 -25.04 3.94 -21.71
CA GLU A 167 -24.21 3.93 -22.91
C GLU A 167 -22.72 4.07 -22.62
N LEU A 168 -22.35 4.93 -21.64
CA LEU A 168 -20.95 5.09 -21.23
C LEU A 168 -20.44 3.83 -20.57
N MET A 169 -21.22 3.23 -19.66
CA MET A 169 -20.87 1.99 -18.98
C MET A 169 -20.70 0.83 -19.99
N GLN A 170 -21.59 0.75 -20.99
CA GLN A 170 -21.48 -0.28 -22.00
C GLN A 170 -20.24 -0.09 -22.88
N ARG A 171 -19.95 1.13 -23.36
CA ARG A 171 -18.73 1.42 -24.13
C ARG A 171 -17.45 1.08 -23.36
N CYS A 172 -17.41 1.38 -22.05
CA CYS A 172 -16.28 1.00 -21.20
C CYS A 172 -16.15 -0.51 -21.09
N PHE A 173 -17.27 -1.22 -20.93
CA PHE A 173 -17.27 -2.68 -20.89
C PHE A 173 -16.86 -3.30 -22.23
N ASP A 174 -17.32 -2.77 -23.35
CA ASP A 174 -16.92 -3.25 -24.69
C ASP A 174 -15.39 -3.14 -24.87
N THR A 175 -14.80 -2.06 -24.33
CA THR A 175 -13.33 -1.91 -24.30
C THR A 175 -12.65 -2.98 -23.45
N ILE A 176 -13.21 -3.27 -22.27
CA ILE A 176 -12.70 -4.32 -21.37
C ILE A 176 -12.85 -5.68 -22.03
N GLN A 177 -14.01 -5.98 -22.61
CA GLN A 177 -14.30 -7.23 -23.30
C GLN A 177 -13.37 -7.47 -24.49
N ALA A 178 -13.07 -6.43 -25.25
CA ALA A 178 -12.11 -6.50 -26.37
C ALA A 178 -10.64 -6.63 -25.91
N SER A 179 -10.36 -6.31 -24.64
CA SER A 179 -8.98 -6.28 -24.12
C SER A 179 -8.63 -7.46 -23.23
N TYR A 180 -9.60 -8.12 -22.60
CA TYR A 180 -9.34 -9.13 -21.58
C TYR A 180 -10.03 -10.45 -21.84
N ASP A 181 -9.28 -11.54 -21.62
CA ASP A 181 -9.83 -12.85 -21.34
C ASP A 181 -10.39 -12.84 -19.91
N GLY A 182 -11.58 -13.44 -19.72
CA GLY A 182 -12.29 -13.41 -18.42
C GLY A 182 -13.16 -12.15 -18.18
N ALA A 183 -13.32 -11.25 -19.15
CA ALA A 183 -14.14 -10.04 -19.01
C ALA A 183 -15.61 -10.32 -18.64
N ALA A 184 -16.22 -11.34 -19.26
CA ALA A 184 -17.59 -11.73 -18.95
C ALA A 184 -17.74 -12.25 -17.51
N MET A 185 -16.76 -13.01 -17.03
CA MET A 185 -16.71 -13.50 -15.66
C MET A 185 -16.52 -12.33 -14.67
N LEU A 186 -15.64 -11.36 -14.97
CA LEU A 186 -15.48 -10.15 -14.17
C LEU A 186 -16.82 -9.41 -13.99
N ARG A 187 -17.56 -9.19 -15.09
CA ARG A 187 -18.88 -8.57 -15.05
C ARG A 187 -19.87 -9.38 -14.22
N SER A 188 -19.96 -10.67 -14.47
CA SER A 188 -20.86 -11.58 -13.74
C SER A 188 -20.56 -11.58 -12.23
N SER A 189 -19.28 -11.54 -11.83
CA SER A 189 -18.88 -11.47 -10.41
C SER A 189 -19.32 -10.16 -9.76
N LEU A 190 -19.22 -9.02 -10.46
CA LEU A 190 -19.67 -7.73 -9.96
C LEU A 190 -21.20 -7.62 -9.86
N GLU A 191 -21.93 -8.32 -10.71
CA GLU A 191 -23.40 -8.37 -10.72
C GLU A 191 -23.95 -9.48 -9.78
N GLY A 192 -23.16 -10.53 -9.50
CA GLY A 192 -23.54 -11.69 -8.67
C GLY A 192 -23.72 -11.33 -7.18
N SER A 193 -24.33 -12.22 -6.39
CA SER A 193 -24.65 -12.01 -4.98
C SER A 193 -23.80 -12.81 -4.00
N SER A 194 -22.77 -13.49 -4.49
CA SER A 194 -21.86 -14.31 -3.68
C SER A 194 -20.44 -13.78 -3.72
N PHE A 195 -19.63 -14.20 -2.76
CA PHE A 195 -18.21 -13.90 -2.77
C PHE A 195 -17.54 -14.37 -4.06
N ALA A 196 -16.71 -13.50 -4.63
CA ALA A 196 -15.83 -13.83 -5.75
C ALA A 196 -14.46 -13.17 -5.54
N ALA A 197 -13.41 -13.87 -5.95
CA ALA A 197 -12.05 -13.32 -5.93
C ALA A 197 -11.45 -13.39 -7.34
N LEU A 198 -10.84 -12.28 -7.76
CA LEU A 198 -10.31 -12.09 -9.10
C LEU A 198 -8.88 -11.55 -9.03
N VAL A 199 -8.03 -12.08 -9.90
CA VAL A 199 -6.68 -11.53 -10.15
C VAL A 199 -6.66 -11.00 -11.57
N MET A 200 -6.48 -9.70 -11.72
CA MET A 200 -6.52 -9.00 -12.99
C MET A 200 -5.15 -8.41 -13.32
N ASP A 201 -4.56 -8.83 -14.43
CA ASP A 201 -3.32 -8.23 -14.93
C ASP A 201 -3.64 -6.96 -15.72
N ALA A 202 -3.06 -5.82 -15.33
CA ALA A 202 -3.32 -4.55 -16.00
C ALA A 202 -2.80 -4.55 -17.44
N ARG A 203 -3.67 -4.15 -18.39
CA ARG A 203 -3.26 -3.98 -19.78
C ARG A 203 -2.33 -2.78 -19.98
N PRO A 204 -1.52 -2.74 -21.07
CA PRO A 204 -0.69 -1.60 -21.39
C PRO A 204 -1.51 -0.32 -21.62
N GLY A 205 -0.85 0.82 -21.50
CA GLY A 205 -1.41 2.14 -21.81
C GLY A 205 -1.53 3.04 -20.59
N ALA A 206 -1.26 4.32 -20.81
CA ALA A 206 -1.31 5.34 -19.78
C ALA A 206 -2.72 5.40 -19.16
N ARG A 207 -2.79 5.24 -17.84
CA ARG A 207 -4.04 5.22 -17.06
C ARG A 207 -5.08 4.17 -17.51
N ALA A 208 -4.70 3.17 -18.31
CA ALA A 208 -5.64 2.12 -18.73
C ALA A 208 -6.21 1.37 -17.52
N TRP A 209 -5.36 0.97 -16.58
CA TRP A 209 -5.74 0.34 -15.33
C TRP A 209 -6.77 1.18 -14.52
N ALA A 210 -6.60 2.51 -14.49
CA ALA A 210 -7.47 3.40 -13.73
C ALA A 210 -8.86 3.49 -14.35
N ARG A 211 -8.96 3.50 -15.70
CA ARG A 211 -10.23 3.45 -16.40
C ARG A 211 -10.96 2.12 -16.20
N ASP A 212 -10.22 1.02 -16.24
CA ASP A 212 -10.77 -0.31 -15.98
C ASP A 212 -11.26 -0.44 -14.53
N ALA A 213 -10.47 0.08 -13.55
CA ALA A 213 -10.84 0.16 -12.14
C ALA A 213 -12.07 1.05 -11.91
N ALA A 214 -12.12 2.22 -12.54
CA ALA A 214 -13.26 3.12 -12.43
C ALA A 214 -14.56 2.48 -12.95
N TRP A 215 -14.49 1.73 -14.05
CA TRP A 215 -15.64 0.97 -14.54
C TRP A 215 -16.10 -0.09 -13.52
N MET A 216 -15.19 -0.85 -12.93
CA MET A 216 -15.52 -1.86 -11.91
C MET A 216 -16.18 -1.21 -10.68
N ILE A 217 -15.66 -0.07 -10.22
CA ILE A 217 -16.22 0.68 -9.10
C ILE A 217 -17.64 1.16 -9.45
N ALA A 218 -17.82 1.81 -10.61
CA ALA A 218 -19.14 2.29 -11.06
C ALA A 218 -20.13 1.13 -11.23
N ALA A 219 -19.70 -0.03 -11.76
CA ALA A 219 -20.53 -1.22 -11.90
C ALA A 219 -21.00 -1.75 -10.53
N ALA A 220 -20.10 -1.83 -9.54
CA ALA A 220 -20.46 -2.22 -8.18
C ALA A 220 -21.43 -1.22 -7.52
N MET A 221 -21.15 0.07 -7.64
CA MET A 221 -21.99 1.13 -7.09
C MET A 221 -23.39 1.15 -7.70
N ARG A 222 -23.55 0.85 -8.99
CA ARG A 222 -24.86 0.69 -9.64
C ARG A 222 -25.67 -0.47 -9.08
N GLN A 223 -25.03 -1.47 -8.50
CA GLN A 223 -25.66 -2.57 -7.76
C GLN A 223 -25.91 -2.22 -6.28
N ASN A 224 -25.82 -0.94 -5.90
CA ASN A 224 -25.88 -0.47 -4.50
C ASN A 224 -24.82 -1.10 -3.59
N ARG A 225 -23.64 -1.41 -4.13
CA ARG A 225 -22.51 -1.93 -3.37
C ARG A 225 -21.48 -0.84 -3.17
N ALA A 226 -20.95 -0.75 -1.97
CA ALA A 226 -19.81 0.11 -1.71
C ALA A 226 -18.55 -0.40 -2.44
N ALA A 227 -17.58 0.49 -2.66
CA ALA A 227 -16.27 0.14 -3.19
C ALA A 227 -15.16 0.67 -2.28
N VAL A 228 -14.20 -0.18 -1.95
CA VAL A 228 -12.99 0.20 -1.23
C VAL A 228 -11.79 -0.15 -2.10
N VAL A 229 -10.94 0.83 -2.36
CA VAL A 229 -9.77 0.65 -3.22
C VAL A 229 -8.51 1.08 -2.49
N VAL A 230 -7.56 0.17 -2.37
CA VAL A 230 -6.23 0.43 -1.82
C VAL A 230 -5.23 0.56 -2.95
N LEU A 231 -4.49 1.68 -2.95
CA LEU A 231 -3.56 2.06 -4.00
C LEU A 231 -2.14 2.26 -3.43
N PRO A 232 -1.08 2.02 -4.22
CA PRO A 232 0.30 2.09 -3.74
C PRO A 232 0.78 3.50 -3.42
N GLY A 233 0.17 4.54 -4.00
CA GLY A 233 0.59 5.91 -3.79
C GLY A 233 -0.49 6.94 -4.11
N ILE A 234 -0.26 8.18 -3.65
CA ILE A 234 -1.22 9.27 -3.83
C ILE A 234 -1.44 9.63 -5.30
N ARG A 235 -0.42 9.44 -6.14
CA ARG A 235 -0.53 9.69 -7.59
C ARG A 235 -1.49 8.71 -8.25
N GLN A 236 -1.48 7.45 -7.84
CA GLN A 236 -2.44 6.45 -8.31
C GLN A 236 -3.85 6.76 -7.80
N CYS A 237 -3.99 7.32 -6.57
CA CYS A 237 -5.28 7.82 -6.10
C CYS A 237 -5.81 8.91 -7.03
N GLU A 238 -4.97 9.84 -7.47
CA GLU A 238 -5.35 10.91 -8.36
C GLU A 238 -5.68 10.40 -9.79
N ASP A 239 -4.90 9.44 -10.33
CA ASP A 239 -5.21 8.81 -11.61
C ASP A 239 -6.57 8.13 -11.60
N LEU A 240 -6.90 7.44 -10.51
CA LEU A 240 -8.20 6.79 -10.35
C LEU A 240 -9.31 7.82 -10.13
N ALA A 241 -9.07 8.89 -9.36
CA ALA A 241 -10.04 9.95 -9.16
C ALA A 241 -10.42 10.62 -10.49
N VAL A 242 -9.45 10.98 -11.32
CA VAL A 242 -9.69 11.52 -12.68
C VAL A 242 -10.49 10.55 -13.54
N ALA A 243 -10.22 9.24 -13.44
CA ALA A 243 -10.98 8.24 -14.19
C ALA A 243 -12.42 8.10 -13.69
N LEU A 244 -12.66 8.21 -12.37
CA LEU A 244 -14.01 8.22 -11.79
C LEU A 244 -14.79 9.47 -12.21
N GLU A 245 -14.16 10.64 -12.14
CA GLU A 245 -14.73 11.91 -12.58
C GLU A 245 -15.08 11.86 -14.08
N GLY A 246 -14.26 11.16 -14.86
CA GLY A 246 -14.53 10.89 -16.28
C GLY A 246 -15.74 10.01 -16.56
N LEU A 247 -16.15 9.19 -15.62
CA LEU A 247 -17.40 8.45 -15.68
C LEU A 247 -18.60 9.24 -15.14
N GLY A 248 -18.39 10.48 -14.65
CA GLY A 248 -19.41 11.32 -14.07
C GLY A 248 -19.57 11.19 -12.55
N LEU A 249 -18.71 10.40 -11.87
CA LEU A 249 -18.69 10.33 -10.41
C LEU A 249 -17.98 11.57 -9.86
N SER A 250 -18.51 12.12 -8.77
CA SER A 250 -17.98 13.35 -8.17
C SER A 250 -17.18 13.08 -6.90
N ARG A 251 -16.07 13.82 -6.75
CA ARG A 251 -15.29 13.82 -5.50
C ARG A 251 -16.08 14.50 -4.40
N PHE A 252 -16.08 13.94 -3.19
CA PHE A 252 -16.72 14.53 -2.03
C PHE A 252 -16.07 15.86 -1.66
N ALA A 253 -16.76 16.94 -1.93
CA ALA A 253 -16.28 18.31 -1.84
C ALA A 253 -17.37 19.25 -1.29
N PRO A 254 -17.00 20.47 -0.85
CA PRO A 254 -17.99 21.48 -0.47
C PRO A 254 -19.00 21.72 -1.59
N GLY A 255 -20.29 21.63 -1.27
CA GLY A 255 -21.38 21.98 -2.19
C GLY A 255 -21.36 23.46 -2.52
N GLY A 256 -21.96 23.84 -3.67
CA GLY A 256 -22.12 25.23 -4.04
C GLY A 256 -22.93 26.04 -3.01
N ALA A 257 -22.81 27.39 -3.07
CA ALA A 257 -23.37 28.31 -2.08
C ALA A 257 -24.89 28.15 -1.85
N GLU A 258 -25.61 27.53 -2.76
CA GLU A 258 -27.07 27.32 -2.65
C GLU A 258 -27.46 26.11 -1.79
N HIS A 259 -26.57 25.13 -1.60
CA HIS A 259 -26.91 23.86 -0.93
C HIS A 259 -26.19 23.63 0.39
N GLY A 260 -25.17 24.39 0.75
CA GLY A 260 -24.36 24.26 1.98
C GLY A 260 -24.03 22.81 2.35
N GLY A 261 -22.81 22.54 2.75
CA GLY A 261 -22.37 21.17 3.13
C GLY A 261 -21.46 20.52 2.10
N TYR A 262 -21.19 19.23 2.29
CA TYR A 262 -20.35 18.42 1.42
C TYR A 262 -21.20 17.38 0.69
N SER A 263 -20.90 17.15 -0.58
CA SER A 263 -21.54 16.13 -1.40
C SER A 263 -20.53 15.48 -2.36
N GLY A 264 -20.83 14.28 -2.83
CA GLY A 264 -20.03 13.55 -3.80
C GLY A 264 -20.22 12.04 -3.66
N ASP A 265 -19.64 11.30 -4.60
CA ASP A 265 -19.78 9.85 -4.71
C ASP A 265 -18.61 9.10 -4.09
N PHE A 266 -17.41 9.70 -4.09
CA PHE A 266 -16.22 9.07 -3.56
C PHE A 266 -15.34 10.02 -2.71
N VAL A 267 -14.56 9.43 -1.79
CA VAL A 267 -13.57 10.13 -0.98
C VAL A 267 -12.18 9.54 -1.19
N VAL A 268 -11.16 10.39 -0.96
CA VAL A 268 -9.76 9.94 -0.85
C VAL A 268 -9.40 9.85 0.63
N LEU A 269 -8.93 8.68 1.07
CA LEU A 269 -8.50 8.42 2.45
C LEU A 269 -7.01 8.12 2.49
N ALA A 270 -6.20 9.11 2.87
CA ALA A 270 -4.75 8.98 2.97
C ALA A 270 -4.24 9.56 4.30
N ALA A 271 -3.20 8.94 4.87
CA ALA A 271 -2.61 9.38 6.14
C ALA A 271 -1.98 10.79 6.07
N GLY A 272 -1.52 11.21 4.89
CA GLY A 272 -0.96 12.54 4.63
C GLY A 272 -1.97 13.68 4.56
N LEU A 273 -3.28 13.40 4.55
CA LEU A 273 -4.31 14.43 4.55
C LEU A 273 -4.35 15.18 5.90
N PRO A 274 -4.73 16.46 5.90
CA PRO A 274 -5.00 17.18 7.12
C PRO A 274 -6.00 16.44 8.02
N PRO A 275 -5.83 16.46 9.36
CA PRO A 275 -6.68 15.67 10.27
C PRO A 275 -8.18 15.90 10.09
N ALA A 276 -8.60 17.14 9.81
CA ALA A 276 -10.00 17.49 9.59
C ALA A 276 -10.56 16.86 8.30
N GLU A 277 -9.80 16.87 7.22
CA GLU A 277 -10.19 16.27 5.95
C GLU A 277 -10.25 14.74 6.05
N ARG A 278 -9.25 14.14 6.68
CA ARG A 278 -9.24 12.69 6.92
C ARG A 278 -10.41 12.24 7.76
N TYR A 279 -10.75 12.98 8.84
CA TYR A 279 -11.89 12.64 9.68
C TYR A 279 -13.22 12.86 8.94
N ARG A 280 -13.32 13.91 8.13
CA ARG A 280 -14.51 14.17 7.28
C ARG A 280 -14.72 13.05 6.25
N ALA A 281 -13.66 12.63 5.56
CA ALA A 281 -13.71 11.52 4.61
C ALA A 281 -14.15 10.22 5.29
N TYR A 282 -13.61 9.93 6.46
CA TYR A 282 -14.01 8.77 7.25
C TYR A 282 -15.50 8.82 7.65
N LEU A 283 -15.96 9.97 8.19
CA LEU A 283 -17.37 10.15 8.56
C LEU A 283 -18.31 10.03 7.38
N ALA A 284 -17.94 10.55 6.21
CA ALA A 284 -18.74 10.44 5.00
C ALA A 284 -18.96 8.95 4.63
N ALA A 285 -17.94 8.12 4.75
CA ALA A 285 -18.06 6.68 4.55
C ALA A 285 -18.87 6.01 5.67
N ALA A 286 -18.57 6.32 6.95
CA ALA A 286 -19.24 5.70 8.11
C ALA A 286 -20.72 6.03 8.21
N THR A 287 -21.16 7.15 7.64
CA THR A 287 -22.57 7.59 7.62
C THR A 287 -23.28 7.30 6.30
N GLY A 288 -22.61 6.63 5.35
CA GLY A 288 -23.20 6.26 4.05
C GLY A 288 -23.42 7.42 3.08
N GLN A 289 -22.72 8.56 3.25
CA GLN A 289 -22.83 9.70 2.33
C GLN A 289 -22.10 9.46 1.02
N VAL A 290 -21.08 8.59 1.03
CA VAL A 290 -20.31 8.20 -0.14
C VAL A 290 -20.34 6.68 -0.31
N GLY A 291 -20.32 6.23 -1.57
CA GLY A 291 -20.32 4.81 -1.90
C GLY A 291 -18.93 4.26 -2.20
N CYS A 292 -17.92 5.13 -2.40
CA CYS A 292 -16.60 4.69 -2.74
C CYS A 292 -15.54 5.38 -1.87
N VAL A 293 -14.59 4.57 -1.37
CA VAL A 293 -13.40 5.03 -0.66
C VAL A 293 -12.17 4.56 -1.43
N ILE A 294 -11.41 5.49 -1.97
CA ILE A 294 -10.10 5.22 -2.57
C ILE A 294 -9.00 5.75 -1.64
N GLY A 295 -7.87 5.07 -1.55
CA GLY A 295 -6.84 5.56 -0.65
C GLY A 295 -5.60 4.69 -0.58
N LEU A 296 -4.72 5.06 0.33
CA LEU A 296 -3.54 4.28 0.65
C LEU A 296 -3.89 3.14 1.62
N ARG A 297 -2.90 2.43 2.13
CA ARG A 297 -3.08 1.27 3.02
C ARG A 297 -4.14 1.45 4.11
N ALA A 298 -4.27 2.63 4.72
CA ALA A 298 -5.28 2.89 5.74
C ALA A 298 -6.73 2.75 5.24
N ALA A 299 -6.97 2.86 3.94
CA ALA A 299 -8.29 2.66 3.34
C ALA A 299 -8.79 1.22 3.47
N MET A 300 -7.90 0.24 3.71
CA MET A 300 -8.31 -1.15 3.96
C MET A 300 -9.29 -1.31 5.13
N TYR A 301 -9.34 -0.33 6.03
CA TYR A 301 -10.25 -0.29 7.18
C TYR A 301 -11.49 0.61 6.97
N ALA A 302 -11.70 1.13 5.76
CA ALA A 302 -12.83 2.03 5.49
C ALA A 302 -14.17 1.36 5.86
N PRO A 303 -15.11 2.08 6.50
CA PRO A 303 -16.42 1.53 6.85
C PRO A 303 -17.20 1.09 5.61
N VAL A 304 -17.80 -0.10 5.70
CA VAL A 304 -18.63 -0.68 4.64
C VAL A 304 -19.81 -1.41 5.27
N GLU A 305 -20.97 -1.33 4.63
CA GLU A 305 -22.18 -2.06 4.98
C GLU A 305 -22.60 -2.97 3.82
N GLY A 306 -22.82 -4.25 4.13
CA GLY A 306 -23.24 -5.25 3.15
C GLY A 306 -22.17 -5.62 2.11
N PRO A 307 -22.58 -6.29 1.01
CA PRO A 307 -21.67 -6.69 -0.05
C PRO A 307 -20.98 -5.50 -0.71
N ALA A 308 -19.67 -5.60 -0.96
CA ALA A 308 -18.87 -4.51 -1.51
C ALA A 308 -17.78 -5.02 -2.45
N LEU A 309 -17.26 -4.10 -3.28
CA LEU A 309 -16.05 -4.31 -4.05
C LEU A 309 -14.83 -3.92 -3.20
N PHE A 310 -13.93 -4.85 -3.00
CA PHE A 310 -12.63 -4.63 -2.35
C PHE A 310 -11.54 -4.80 -3.40
N MET A 311 -10.93 -3.70 -3.82
CA MET A 311 -9.91 -3.71 -4.87
C MET A 311 -8.55 -3.32 -4.32
N MET A 312 -7.52 -4.02 -4.78
CA MET A 312 -6.14 -3.73 -4.47
C MET A 312 -5.35 -3.51 -5.74
N VAL A 313 -4.66 -2.39 -5.84
CA VAL A 313 -3.84 -2.06 -7.01
C VAL A 313 -2.37 -2.31 -6.70
N ASP A 314 -1.68 -3.09 -7.55
CA ASP A 314 -0.30 -3.55 -7.36
C ASP A 314 -0.08 -4.24 -6.00
N ASP A 315 -0.68 -5.38 -5.84
CA ASP A 315 -0.78 -6.13 -4.59
C ASP A 315 0.58 -6.54 -3.98
N ALA A 316 1.62 -6.72 -4.77
CA ALA A 316 2.97 -6.98 -4.30
C ALA A 316 3.54 -5.85 -3.41
N ALA A 317 3.16 -4.60 -3.68
CA ALA A 317 3.61 -3.45 -2.90
C ALA A 317 3.19 -3.49 -1.41
N TYR A 318 2.24 -4.34 -1.06
CA TYR A 318 1.66 -4.44 0.28
C TYR A 318 1.94 -5.77 0.98
N GLN A 319 2.83 -6.57 0.45
CA GLN A 319 3.21 -7.86 1.07
C GLN A 319 3.98 -7.65 2.38
N GLN A 320 4.57 -6.47 2.59
CA GLN A 320 5.21 -6.12 3.85
C GLN A 320 4.17 -5.81 4.92
N ALA A 321 4.44 -6.23 6.15
CA ALA A 321 3.60 -5.93 7.30
C ALA A 321 3.49 -4.41 7.54
N ASP A 322 2.35 -3.97 8.09
CA ASP A 322 2.22 -2.60 8.57
C ASP A 322 3.25 -2.34 9.69
N GLY A 323 3.81 -1.15 9.79
CA GLY A 323 4.77 -0.77 10.82
C GLY A 323 4.19 -0.71 12.25
N MET A 324 2.90 -1.03 12.43
CA MET A 324 2.20 -1.02 13.73
C MET A 324 1.47 -2.34 13.97
N MET A 325 1.47 -2.78 15.22
CA MET A 325 0.71 -3.98 15.63
C MET A 325 -0.76 -3.89 15.22
N PRO A 326 -1.34 -4.99 14.71
CA PRO A 326 -0.80 -6.34 14.57
C PRO A 326 -0.07 -6.60 13.25
N TYR A 327 0.43 -5.58 12.57
CA TYR A 327 1.15 -5.66 11.29
C TYR A 327 0.31 -6.30 10.17
N ALA A 328 -0.97 -5.95 10.13
CA ALA A 328 -1.91 -6.47 9.16
C ALA A 328 -1.52 -6.08 7.72
N GLN A 329 -1.59 -7.05 6.82
CA GLN A 329 -1.29 -6.85 5.40
C GLN A 329 -2.55 -6.46 4.65
N ALA A 330 -2.50 -5.36 3.89
CA ALA A 330 -3.67 -4.80 3.23
C ALA A 330 -4.35 -5.81 2.29
N ARG A 331 -3.59 -6.58 1.50
CA ARG A 331 -4.13 -7.59 0.60
C ARG A 331 -4.95 -8.66 1.34
N GLY A 332 -4.39 -9.21 2.42
CA GLY A 332 -5.08 -10.22 3.23
C GLY A 332 -6.33 -9.65 3.92
N VAL A 333 -6.25 -8.42 4.44
CA VAL A 333 -7.40 -7.72 5.03
C VAL A 333 -8.51 -7.49 4.01
N MET A 334 -8.19 -7.01 2.82
CA MET A 334 -9.17 -6.74 1.77
C MET A 334 -9.88 -8.02 1.30
N ARG A 335 -9.13 -9.12 1.14
CA ARG A 335 -9.71 -10.42 0.77
C ARG A 335 -10.58 -11.00 1.90
N LEU A 336 -10.11 -10.95 3.15
CA LEU A 336 -10.87 -11.39 4.33
C LEU A 336 -12.21 -10.63 4.45
N ARG A 337 -12.17 -9.31 4.24
CA ARG A 337 -13.38 -8.48 4.28
C ARG A 337 -14.33 -8.79 3.12
N ALA A 338 -13.80 -8.95 1.90
CA ALA A 338 -14.63 -9.32 0.75
C ALA A 338 -15.39 -10.62 1.01
N GLU A 339 -14.72 -11.61 1.57
CA GLU A 339 -15.33 -12.88 1.95
C GLU A 339 -16.41 -12.69 3.03
N SER A 340 -16.10 -11.99 4.11
CA SER A 340 -17.04 -11.80 5.22
C SER A 340 -18.26 -10.98 4.84
N HIS A 341 -18.15 -10.10 3.85
CA HIS A 341 -19.26 -9.30 3.33
C HIS A 341 -20.01 -9.96 2.15
N GLY A 342 -19.59 -11.14 1.69
CA GLY A 342 -20.13 -11.75 0.47
C GLY A 342 -19.93 -10.87 -0.76
N GLY A 343 -18.83 -10.10 -0.79
CA GLY A 343 -18.49 -9.14 -1.83
C GLY A 343 -17.52 -9.68 -2.87
N VAL A 344 -16.87 -8.78 -3.59
CA VAL A 344 -15.91 -9.11 -4.64
C VAL A 344 -14.52 -8.60 -4.25
N PHE A 345 -13.51 -9.46 -4.29
CA PHE A 345 -12.11 -9.08 -4.16
C PHE A 345 -11.47 -9.01 -5.56
N VAL A 346 -10.75 -7.94 -5.85
CA VAL A 346 -9.98 -7.79 -7.09
C VAL A 346 -8.55 -7.37 -6.76
N ALA A 347 -7.57 -8.19 -7.13
CA ALA A 347 -6.17 -7.80 -7.18
C ALA A 347 -5.83 -7.38 -8.61
N LEU A 348 -5.71 -6.06 -8.84
CA LEU A 348 -5.37 -5.47 -10.14
C LEU A 348 -3.91 -5.02 -10.12
N SER A 349 -3.04 -5.64 -10.93
CA SER A 349 -1.60 -5.35 -10.88
C SER A 349 -0.98 -5.33 -12.26
N TYR A 350 0.06 -4.52 -12.45
CA TYR A 350 0.89 -4.60 -13.64
C TYR A 350 1.70 -5.91 -13.66
N ALA A 351 2.36 -6.22 -12.55
CA ALA A 351 2.99 -7.52 -12.37
C ALA A 351 2.24 -8.33 -11.34
N ARG A 352 1.83 -9.53 -11.73
CA ARG A 352 1.15 -10.49 -10.86
C ARG A 352 2.08 -10.93 -9.74
N SER A 353 1.64 -10.85 -8.50
CA SER A 353 2.41 -11.39 -7.38
C SER A 353 2.39 -12.92 -7.35
N PRO A 354 3.41 -13.57 -6.78
CA PRO A 354 3.38 -15.03 -6.57
C PRO A 354 2.20 -15.48 -5.71
N LEU A 355 1.76 -14.66 -4.76
CA LEU A 355 0.56 -14.95 -3.96
C LEU A 355 -0.71 -14.94 -4.81
N SER A 356 -0.86 -13.95 -5.70
CA SER A 356 -1.99 -13.88 -6.63
C SER A 356 -1.97 -15.05 -7.62
N GLN A 357 -0.79 -15.46 -8.10
CA GLN A 357 -0.66 -16.64 -8.94
C GLN A 357 -1.03 -17.91 -8.18
N TRP A 358 -0.56 -18.05 -6.94
CA TRP A 358 -0.86 -19.20 -6.10
C TRP A 358 -2.37 -19.33 -5.81
N GLU A 359 -3.06 -18.21 -5.61
CA GLU A 359 -4.52 -18.21 -5.45
C GLU A 359 -5.30 -18.51 -6.74
N CYS A 360 -4.70 -18.30 -7.93
CA CYS A 360 -5.29 -18.69 -9.20
C CYS A 360 -5.13 -20.20 -9.49
N GLU A 361 -4.21 -20.87 -8.81
CA GLU A 361 -4.03 -22.31 -8.89
C GLU A 361 -4.95 -22.99 -7.87
N ASP A 362 -5.42 -24.19 -8.17
CA ASP A 362 -6.33 -24.90 -7.27
C ASP A 362 -5.58 -25.51 -6.08
N HIS A 363 -5.50 -24.78 -4.98
CA HIS A 363 -4.91 -25.23 -3.72
C HIS A 363 -5.96 -25.35 -2.60
N THR A 364 -7.21 -25.59 -2.94
CA THR A 364 -8.35 -25.66 -2.00
C THR A 364 -8.16 -26.65 -0.85
N ALA A 365 -7.36 -27.70 -1.04
CA ALA A 365 -7.03 -28.65 0.00
C ALA A 365 -6.08 -28.14 1.09
N VAL A 366 -5.38 -27.03 0.85
CA VAL A 366 -4.30 -26.51 1.73
C VAL A 366 -4.69 -25.19 2.42
N THR A 367 -5.70 -24.48 1.95
CA THR A 367 -6.14 -23.22 2.49
C THR A 367 -7.51 -23.30 3.12
N ALA A 368 -7.59 -22.79 4.35
CA ALA A 368 -8.88 -22.45 4.95
C ALA A 368 -9.51 -21.17 4.33
N VAL A 369 -8.95 -20.69 3.21
CA VAL A 369 -9.44 -19.51 2.49
C VAL A 369 -10.39 -20.01 1.40
N SER A 370 -11.56 -19.43 1.35
CA SER A 370 -12.62 -19.74 0.39
C SER A 370 -12.14 -19.62 -1.05
N GLY A 371 -12.12 -20.72 -1.75
CA GLY A 371 -12.01 -20.88 -3.19
C GLY A 371 -10.82 -20.24 -3.92
N PRO A 372 -10.50 -20.70 -5.12
CA PRO A 372 -9.48 -20.10 -5.96
C PRO A 372 -9.90 -18.71 -6.46
N SER A 373 -8.92 -17.84 -6.73
CA SER A 373 -9.15 -16.61 -7.46
C SER A 373 -9.22 -16.89 -8.97
N ALA A 374 -10.18 -16.27 -9.63
CA ALA A 374 -10.27 -16.36 -11.08
C ALA A 374 -9.30 -15.36 -11.75
N SER A 375 -8.69 -15.77 -12.85
CA SER A 375 -7.71 -14.96 -13.57
C SER A 375 -8.36 -14.16 -14.70
N VAL A 376 -8.03 -12.87 -14.78
CA VAL A 376 -8.44 -11.94 -15.85
C VAL A 376 -7.15 -11.38 -16.48
N THR A 377 -6.86 -11.77 -17.73
CA THR A 377 -5.59 -11.42 -18.37
C THR A 377 -5.80 -10.68 -19.68
N PRO A 378 -4.92 -9.73 -20.04
CA PRO A 378 -5.01 -9.05 -21.32
C PRO A 378 -4.88 -10.05 -22.48
N LEU A 379 -5.76 -9.94 -23.46
CA LEU A 379 -5.71 -10.74 -24.68
C LEU A 379 -4.38 -10.49 -25.43
N PRO A 380 -3.82 -11.52 -26.12
CA PRO A 380 -2.58 -11.36 -26.86
C PRO A 380 -2.61 -10.22 -27.90
N ALA A 381 -3.74 -10.00 -28.55
CA ALA A 381 -3.93 -8.89 -29.48
C ALA A 381 -3.88 -7.53 -28.75
N ALA A 382 -4.59 -7.38 -27.64
CA ALA A 382 -4.58 -6.17 -26.84
C ALA A 382 -3.17 -5.84 -26.30
N ARG A 383 -2.44 -6.85 -25.79
CA ARG A 383 -1.04 -6.69 -25.38
C ARG A 383 -0.20 -6.17 -26.54
N ARG A 384 -0.24 -6.87 -27.68
CA ARG A 384 0.57 -6.52 -28.87
C ARG A 384 0.27 -5.12 -29.37
N ASP A 385 -0.98 -4.72 -29.45
CA ASP A 385 -1.37 -3.46 -30.10
C ASP A 385 -1.27 -2.24 -29.19
N GLN A 386 -1.41 -2.43 -27.86
CA GLN A 386 -1.41 -1.34 -26.88
C GLN A 386 -0.05 -1.09 -26.22
N MET A 387 0.91 -2.04 -26.27
CA MET A 387 2.24 -1.83 -25.72
C MET A 387 3.19 -1.19 -26.73
N PRO A 388 4.26 -0.47 -26.29
CA PRO A 388 5.34 -0.03 -27.16
C PRO A 388 6.11 -1.21 -27.77
N TRP A 389 6.93 -0.94 -28.77
CA TRP A 389 7.92 -1.91 -29.25
C TRP A 389 9.07 -2.00 -28.26
N VAL A 390 9.06 -3.00 -27.37
CA VAL A 390 10.08 -3.14 -26.32
C VAL A 390 11.26 -3.99 -26.84
N ARG A 391 12.49 -3.47 -26.66
CA ARG A 391 13.74 -4.16 -26.96
C ARG A 391 14.63 -4.22 -25.72
N TRP A 392 15.22 -5.36 -25.47
CA TRP A 392 16.21 -5.54 -24.42
C TRP A 392 17.61 -5.37 -25.00
N LEU A 393 18.29 -4.27 -24.67
CA LEU A 393 19.63 -3.93 -25.10
C LEU A 393 20.66 -4.42 -24.07
N ASN A 394 20.83 -5.73 -23.98
CA ASN A 394 21.90 -6.38 -23.25
C ASN A 394 23.17 -6.46 -24.11
N ARG A 395 24.27 -6.97 -23.57
CA ARG A 395 25.55 -7.08 -24.27
C ARG A 395 25.46 -7.96 -25.53
N GLU A 396 24.74 -9.05 -25.47
CA GLU A 396 24.54 -9.99 -26.58
C GLU A 396 23.78 -9.33 -27.74
N GLU A 397 22.67 -8.65 -27.44
CA GLU A 397 21.90 -7.94 -28.46
C GLU A 397 22.70 -6.77 -29.07
N LEU A 398 23.43 -6.02 -28.26
CA LEU A 398 24.31 -4.94 -28.75
C LEU A 398 25.43 -5.48 -29.66
N ALA A 399 25.96 -6.66 -29.32
CA ALA A 399 26.95 -7.31 -30.19
C ALA A 399 26.33 -7.78 -31.52
N ARG A 400 25.14 -8.34 -31.49
CA ARG A 400 24.34 -8.73 -32.66
C ARG A 400 24.05 -7.55 -33.58
N LEU A 401 23.78 -6.37 -32.98
CA LEU A 401 23.51 -5.12 -33.69
C LEU A 401 24.81 -4.41 -34.14
N ALA A 402 25.97 -4.95 -33.83
CA ALA A 402 27.29 -4.32 -34.07
C ALA A 402 27.37 -2.88 -33.51
N ASP A 403 26.79 -2.67 -32.32
CA ASP A 403 26.78 -1.35 -31.67
C ASP A 403 28.23 -0.92 -31.34
N PRO A 404 28.69 0.24 -31.78
CA PRO A 404 30.07 0.69 -31.56
C PRO A 404 30.38 1.03 -30.10
N SER A 405 29.37 1.11 -29.26
CA SER A 405 29.48 1.56 -27.86
C SER A 405 29.11 0.48 -26.86
N ILE A 406 29.33 -0.80 -27.18
CA ILE A 406 29.08 -1.92 -26.24
C ILE A 406 29.77 -1.65 -24.90
N GLY A 407 29.00 -1.68 -23.82
CA GLY A 407 29.45 -1.36 -22.45
C GLY A 407 29.31 0.11 -22.07
N ALA A 408 28.88 0.99 -22.95
CA ALA A 408 28.38 2.31 -22.57
C ALA A 408 27.05 2.16 -21.80
N ARG A 409 26.82 3.04 -20.85
CA ARG A 409 25.59 3.06 -20.07
C ARG A 409 24.34 3.36 -20.92
N VAL A 410 24.53 4.27 -21.90
CA VAL A 410 23.52 4.56 -22.92
C VAL A 410 24.16 4.22 -24.27
N PRO A 411 23.90 3.06 -24.89
CA PRO A 411 24.52 2.63 -26.12
C PRO A 411 24.03 3.45 -27.31
N HIS A 412 24.83 3.45 -28.40
CA HIS A 412 24.54 4.20 -29.61
C HIS A 412 23.16 3.85 -30.22
N THR A 413 22.80 2.60 -30.20
CA THR A 413 21.47 2.13 -30.59
C THR A 413 20.35 2.83 -29.83
N ALA A 414 20.51 2.98 -28.51
CA ALA A 414 19.55 3.70 -27.69
C ALA A 414 19.50 5.20 -28.03
N VAL A 415 20.65 5.84 -28.18
CA VAL A 415 20.73 7.25 -28.59
C VAL A 415 20.00 7.49 -29.92
N THR A 416 20.17 6.62 -30.89
CA THR A 416 19.50 6.71 -32.19
C THR A 416 17.99 6.64 -32.07
N VAL A 417 17.47 5.68 -31.28
CA VAL A 417 16.02 5.52 -31.05
C VAL A 417 15.44 6.74 -30.33
N LEU A 418 16.09 7.18 -29.27
CA LEU A 418 15.65 8.33 -28.47
C LEU A 418 15.70 9.63 -29.28
N SER A 419 16.75 9.85 -30.11
CA SER A 419 16.87 11.01 -31.00
C SER A 419 15.72 11.07 -32.00
N LYS A 420 15.33 9.91 -32.57
CA LYS A 420 14.20 9.84 -33.48
C LYS A 420 12.89 10.16 -32.77
N ALA A 421 12.66 9.61 -31.57
CA ALA A 421 11.48 9.84 -30.76
C ALA A 421 11.35 11.33 -30.36
N LEU A 422 12.46 11.98 -30.01
CA LEU A 422 12.51 13.40 -29.65
C LEU A 422 12.08 14.34 -30.78
N GLN A 423 12.05 13.89 -32.03
CA GLN A 423 11.50 14.70 -33.12
C GLN A 423 10.01 14.91 -33.04
N THR A 424 9.31 14.05 -32.33
CA THR A 424 7.84 14.03 -32.29
C THR A 424 7.25 14.26 -30.89
N GLY A 425 8.07 14.31 -29.83
CA GLY A 425 7.60 14.57 -28.49
C GLY A 425 8.56 14.15 -27.39
N PRO A 426 8.09 14.09 -26.13
CA PRO A 426 8.93 13.82 -24.98
C PRO A 426 9.37 12.35 -24.91
N VAL A 427 10.56 12.12 -24.34
CA VAL A 427 11.08 10.80 -24.01
C VAL A 427 11.33 10.68 -22.51
N LEU A 428 11.11 9.49 -21.95
CA LEU A 428 11.29 9.20 -20.53
C LEU A 428 12.44 8.22 -20.33
N LEU A 429 13.38 8.58 -19.44
CA LEU A 429 14.43 7.70 -18.97
C LEU A 429 14.18 7.39 -17.49
N SER A 430 13.85 6.15 -17.21
CA SER A 430 13.68 5.65 -15.85
C SER A 430 15.01 5.16 -15.30
N ILE A 431 15.41 5.65 -14.14
CA ILE A 431 16.61 5.25 -13.42
C ILE A 431 16.25 4.62 -12.07
N PRO A 432 16.96 3.60 -11.60
CA PRO A 432 16.54 2.83 -10.42
C PRO A 432 16.44 3.64 -9.12
N SER A 433 17.31 4.64 -8.96
CA SER A 433 17.32 5.48 -7.76
C SER A 433 17.96 6.84 -8.03
N ASP A 434 17.59 7.82 -7.21
CA ASP A 434 18.21 9.13 -7.18
C ASP A 434 19.20 9.19 -6.00
N GLY A 435 20.38 9.60 -6.29
CA GLY A 435 21.47 9.67 -5.32
C GLY A 435 22.74 9.03 -5.87
N MET A 436 23.87 9.45 -5.32
CA MET A 436 25.15 8.82 -5.65
C MET A 436 25.27 7.45 -4.99
N GLN A 437 24.55 6.48 -5.51
CA GLN A 437 24.90 5.09 -5.21
C GLN A 437 26.21 4.77 -5.95
N GLU A 438 27.31 4.76 -5.22
CA GLU A 438 28.59 4.33 -5.76
C GLU A 438 28.58 2.82 -5.94
N ALA A 439 28.00 2.35 -7.04
CA ALA A 439 28.24 0.99 -7.49
C ALA A 439 29.62 0.92 -8.13
N LEU A 440 30.34 -0.15 -7.87
CA LEU A 440 31.66 -0.42 -8.42
C LEU A 440 31.57 -1.36 -9.61
N GLY A 441 32.34 -1.10 -10.63
CA GLY A 441 32.50 -1.94 -11.82
C GLY A 441 33.94 -2.10 -12.25
N CYS A 442 34.23 -3.12 -13.05
CA CYS A 442 35.53 -3.36 -13.61
C CYS A 442 35.95 -2.22 -14.57
N VAL A 443 37.17 -1.72 -14.45
CA VAL A 443 37.68 -0.69 -15.33
C VAL A 443 37.82 -1.20 -16.78
N LYS A 444 38.16 -2.48 -16.99
CA LYS A 444 38.44 -3.08 -18.30
C LYS A 444 37.22 -3.51 -19.07
N CYS A 445 36.35 -4.35 -18.44
CA CYS A 445 35.21 -4.94 -19.13
C CYS A 445 33.87 -4.31 -18.74
N HIS A 446 33.89 -3.32 -17.87
CA HIS A 446 32.70 -2.61 -17.35
C HIS A 446 31.69 -3.48 -16.62
N ALA A 447 31.95 -4.78 -16.41
CA ALA A 447 31.10 -5.64 -15.61
C ALA A 447 31.05 -5.14 -14.17
N GLN A 448 29.91 -5.31 -13.51
CA GLN A 448 29.75 -4.91 -12.14
C GLN A 448 30.70 -5.70 -11.22
N ALA A 449 31.28 -5.03 -10.26
CA ALA A 449 32.14 -5.66 -9.26
C ALA A 449 31.29 -6.41 -8.24
N ARG A 450 31.56 -7.71 -8.07
CA ARG A 450 30.84 -8.62 -7.22
C ARG A 450 31.72 -9.16 -6.09
N CYS A 451 31.09 -9.46 -4.97
CA CYS A 451 31.72 -10.10 -3.83
C CYS A 451 32.09 -11.55 -4.16
N ALA A 452 33.32 -11.92 -3.83
CA ALA A 452 33.79 -13.29 -4.00
C ALA A 452 33.10 -14.31 -3.06
N LYS A 453 32.51 -13.84 -1.92
CA LYS A 453 31.85 -14.70 -0.95
C LYS A 453 30.39 -14.99 -1.25
N CYS A 454 29.61 -13.94 -1.59
CA CYS A 454 28.17 -14.04 -1.71
C CYS A 454 27.63 -13.51 -3.04
N THR A 455 28.51 -13.15 -3.98
CA THR A 455 28.16 -12.55 -5.27
C THR A 455 27.41 -11.22 -5.21
N GLY A 456 27.19 -10.66 -4.02
CA GLY A 456 26.54 -9.37 -3.82
C GLY A 456 27.31 -8.19 -4.43
N PRO A 457 26.66 -7.04 -4.67
CA PRO A 457 27.27 -5.88 -5.27
C PRO A 457 28.30 -5.25 -4.33
N LEU A 458 29.44 -4.82 -4.89
CA LEU A 458 30.43 -4.05 -4.16
C LEU A 458 30.15 -2.55 -4.25
N GLY A 459 30.31 -1.85 -3.14
CA GLY A 459 30.17 -0.40 -3.03
C GLY A 459 31.30 0.20 -2.19
N ARG A 460 31.53 1.52 -2.28
CA ARG A 460 32.38 2.22 -1.34
C ARG A 460 31.60 2.62 -0.11
N MET A 461 32.18 2.37 1.05
CA MET A 461 31.74 2.88 2.34
C MET A 461 32.58 4.11 2.73
N GLY A 462 32.22 4.80 3.79
CA GLY A 462 32.88 6.03 4.21
C GLY A 462 34.38 5.95 4.46
N ASP A 463 34.93 4.75 4.69
CA ASP A 463 36.38 4.46 4.83
C ASP A 463 37.11 4.29 3.49
N GLY A 464 36.40 4.37 2.36
CA GLY A 464 36.96 4.21 1.01
C GLY A 464 37.28 2.77 0.60
N VAL A 465 37.19 1.80 1.51
CA VAL A 465 37.43 0.39 1.20
C VAL A 465 36.19 -0.21 0.55
N PRO A 466 36.32 -0.90 -0.64
CA PRO A 466 35.20 -1.58 -1.24
C PRO A 466 34.66 -2.69 -0.34
N ARG A 467 33.34 -2.68 -0.09
CA ARG A 467 32.66 -3.71 0.70
C ARG A 467 31.43 -4.23 -0.01
N CYS A 468 31.11 -5.47 0.29
CA CYS A 468 29.86 -6.07 -0.18
C CYS A 468 28.66 -5.43 0.54
N ARG A 469 27.65 -5.05 -0.22
CA ARG A 469 26.42 -4.49 0.33
C ARG A 469 25.50 -5.52 0.98
N TRP A 470 25.72 -6.81 0.69
CA TRP A 470 24.94 -7.89 1.27
C TRP A 470 25.58 -8.46 2.55
N CYS A 471 26.85 -8.85 2.47
CA CYS A 471 27.52 -9.56 3.58
C CYS A 471 28.59 -8.71 4.28
N ALA A 472 28.71 -7.41 3.94
CA ALA A 472 29.69 -6.47 4.49
C ALA A 472 31.18 -6.89 4.34
N ALA A 473 31.49 -7.99 3.66
CA ALA A 473 32.87 -8.44 3.46
C ALA A 473 33.67 -7.39 2.69
N ALA A 474 34.89 -7.08 3.18
CA ALA A 474 35.82 -6.23 2.49
C ALA A 474 36.35 -6.91 1.21
N ALA A 475 36.48 -6.17 0.12
CA ALA A 475 36.96 -6.65 -1.17
C ALA A 475 38.37 -6.09 -1.45
N VAL A 476 39.34 -6.46 -0.60
CA VAL A 476 40.70 -5.94 -0.66
C VAL A 476 41.44 -6.48 -1.88
N ASP A 477 41.31 -7.79 -2.15
CA ASP A 477 41.99 -8.48 -3.28
C ASP A 477 40.99 -8.89 -4.37
N TRP A 478 40.17 -7.95 -4.79
CA TRP A 478 39.15 -8.25 -5.77
C TRP A 478 39.70 -8.39 -7.19
N HIS A 479 39.29 -9.45 -7.86
CA HIS A 479 39.55 -9.71 -9.29
C HIS A 479 38.23 -9.81 -10.04
N CYS A 480 38.17 -9.22 -11.22
CA CYS A 480 36.98 -9.32 -12.06
C CYS A 480 36.76 -10.76 -12.53
N PRO A 481 35.64 -11.41 -12.25
CA PRO A 481 35.39 -12.80 -12.65
C PRO A 481 35.32 -12.98 -14.17
N HIS A 482 35.11 -11.89 -14.95
CA HIS A 482 34.99 -11.95 -16.40
C HIS A 482 36.32 -11.73 -17.15
N CYS A 483 37.21 -10.90 -16.63
CA CYS A 483 38.43 -10.52 -17.37
C CYS A 483 39.70 -10.47 -16.51
N GLY A 484 39.66 -10.88 -15.25
CA GLY A 484 40.78 -10.92 -14.32
C GLY A 484 41.37 -9.54 -13.91
N CYS A 485 40.76 -8.43 -14.32
CA CYS A 485 41.23 -7.10 -13.95
C CYS A 485 41.02 -6.82 -12.46
N GLU A 486 42.03 -6.24 -11.80
CA GLU A 486 42.02 -5.95 -10.35
C GLU A 486 41.52 -4.56 -10.02
N ARG A 487 41.28 -3.70 -11.01
CA ARG A 487 40.89 -2.31 -10.78
C ARG A 487 39.38 -2.11 -10.93
N MET A 488 38.82 -1.42 -9.97
CA MET A 488 37.43 -0.98 -9.98
C MET A 488 37.29 0.50 -10.34
N ARG A 489 36.19 0.84 -10.98
CA ARG A 489 35.74 2.22 -11.15
C ARG A 489 34.37 2.41 -10.49
N VAL A 490 34.11 3.65 -10.09
CA VAL A 490 32.76 4.01 -9.62
C VAL A 490 31.84 4.16 -10.82
N ILE A 491 30.73 3.43 -10.82
CA ILE A 491 29.63 3.63 -11.77
C ILE A 491 28.65 4.56 -11.07
N ARG A 492 28.56 5.81 -11.51
CA ARG A 492 27.60 6.78 -10.99
C ARG A 492 26.22 6.52 -11.61
N VAL A 493 25.21 6.33 -10.77
CA VAL A 493 23.86 5.91 -11.20
C VAL A 493 22.79 6.95 -10.84
N GLY A 494 23.15 8.15 -10.41
CA GLY A 494 22.21 9.18 -9.97
C GLY A 494 21.62 10.02 -11.11
N ALA A 495 20.45 10.65 -10.86
CA ALA A 495 19.73 11.48 -11.83
C ALA A 495 20.54 12.64 -12.37
N THR A 496 21.29 13.36 -11.50
CA THR A 496 22.13 14.49 -11.89
C THR A 496 23.32 14.04 -12.77
N GLY A 497 23.92 12.90 -12.47
CA GLY A 497 24.97 12.30 -13.30
C GLY A 497 24.45 11.89 -14.68
N THR A 498 23.28 11.28 -14.72
CA THR A 498 22.56 10.90 -15.93
C THR A 498 22.21 12.13 -16.77
N ALA A 499 21.69 13.19 -16.18
CA ALA A 499 21.37 14.42 -16.90
C ALA A 499 22.61 15.06 -17.56
N ARG A 500 23.75 15.02 -16.88
CA ARG A 500 25.02 15.55 -17.43
C ARG A 500 25.53 14.69 -18.63
N GLU A 501 25.45 13.38 -18.50
CA GLU A 501 25.79 12.44 -19.56
C GLU A 501 24.90 12.65 -20.80
N LEU A 502 23.59 12.72 -20.59
CA LEU A 502 22.58 12.91 -21.63
C LEU A 502 22.71 14.31 -22.30
N GLY A 503 23.00 15.36 -21.52
CA GLY A 503 23.24 16.71 -22.05
C GLY A 503 24.42 16.75 -23.06
N GLY A 504 25.39 15.87 -22.88
CA GLY A 504 26.49 15.67 -23.86
C GLY A 504 26.06 14.92 -25.11
N LEU A 505 25.12 13.97 -24.98
CA LEU A 505 24.63 13.13 -26.09
C LEU A 505 23.52 13.83 -26.91
N PHE A 506 22.65 14.62 -26.26
CA PHE A 506 21.48 15.27 -26.87
C PHE A 506 21.60 16.79 -26.73
N ARG A 507 22.46 17.40 -27.51
CA ARG A 507 22.75 18.85 -27.47
C ARG A 507 21.52 19.66 -27.86
N GLY A 508 21.20 20.68 -27.06
CA GLY A 508 20.06 21.59 -27.31
C GLY A 508 18.67 21.07 -26.88
N VAL A 509 18.58 19.86 -26.33
CA VAL A 509 17.33 19.33 -25.83
C VAL A 509 17.20 19.64 -24.33
N SER A 510 16.03 20.15 -23.93
CA SER A 510 15.74 20.42 -22.51
C SER A 510 15.64 19.13 -21.71
N VAL A 511 16.20 19.15 -20.49
CA VAL A 511 16.17 18.00 -19.57
C VAL A 511 15.38 18.37 -18.31
N VAL A 512 14.40 17.55 -17.96
CA VAL A 512 13.62 17.63 -16.72
C VAL A 512 13.99 16.46 -15.83
N ILE A 513 14.32 16.74 -14.58
CA ILE A 513 14.59 15.69 -13.58
C ILE A 513 13.42 15.67 -12.58
N SER A 514 12.85 14.50 -12.36
CA SER A 514 11.75 14.27 -11.43
C SER A 514 12.12 13.17 -10.43
N SER A 515 12.31 13.57 -9.17
CA SER A 515 12.62 12.66 -8.08
C SER A 515 12.37 13.34 -6.72
N PRO A 516 11.98 12.60 -5.68
CA PRO A 516 11.75 13.16 -4.34
C PRO A 516 12.99 13.85 -3.74
N SER A 517 14.20 13.43 -4.13
CA SER A 517 15.46 13.98 -3.59
C SER A 517 15.97 15.21 -4.33
N GLN A 518 15.35 15.60 -5.44
CA GLN A 518 15.72 16.82 -6.17
C GLN A 518 15.16 18.08 -5.52
N PRO A 519 15.84 19.26 -5.67
CA PRO A 519 15.37 20.51 -5.09
C PRO A 519 13.94 20.90 -5.54
N ARG A 520 13.56 20.54 -6.77
CA ARG A 520 12.21 20.75 -7.31
C ARG A 520 11.22 19.65 -6.91
N GLY A 521 11.69 18.59 -6.23
CA GLY A 521 10.88 17.44 -5.88
C GLY A 521 10.39 16.66 -7.10
N VAL A 522 9.23 16.06 -6.95
CA VAL A 522 8.55 15.30 -7.99
C VAL A 522 7.78 16.25 -8.90
N VAL A 523 8.07 16.20 -10.20
CA VAL A 523 7.32 16.93 -11.24
C VAL A 523 6.06 16.14 -11.59
N GLU A 524 4.91 16.76 -11.53
CA GLU A 524 3.65 16.05 -11.79
C GLU A 524 3.32 15.94 -13.27
N TYR A 525 3.55 17.03 -14.03
CA TYR A 525 3.17 17.12 -15.43
C TYR A 525 4.29 17.72 -16.27
N VAL A 526 4.37 17.26 -17.53
CA VAL A 526 5.13 17.88 -18.61
C VAL A 526 4.21 18.02 -19.81
N ASP A 527 4.49 19.00 -20.69
CA ASP A 527 3.78 19.11 -21.97
C ASP A 527 4.33 18.05 -22.97
N ASP A 528 3.72 17.95 -24.14
CA ASP A 528 4.07 17.02 -25.21
C ASP A 528 5.22 17.51 -26.12
N ALA A 529 5.87 18.63 -25.78
CA ALA A 529 7.00 19.14 -26.53
C ALA A 529 8.25 18.24 -26.39
N PRO A 530 9.12 18.21 -27.40
CA PRO A 530 10.38 17.46 -27.35
C PRO A 530 11.23 17.81 -26.13
N ARG A 531 11.44 16.86 -25.25
CA ARG A 531 12.29 16.96 -24.07
C ARG A 531 12.70 15.60 -23.55
N ILE A 532 13.74 15.58 -22.76
CA ILE A 532 14.18 14.41 -22.01
C ILE A 532 13.68 14.53 -20.58
N VAL A 533 12.95 13.54 -20.11
CA VAL A 533 12.54 13.41 -18.72
C VAL A 533 13.35 12.29 -18.09
N ILE A 534 13.99 12.56 -16.95
CA ILE A 534 14.70 11.58 -16.13
C ILE A 534 13.90 11.44 -14.84
N ALA A 535 13.44 10.23 -14.54
CA ALA A 535 12.63 9.99 -13.36
C ALA A 535 13.06 8.72 -12.61
N THR A 536 12.83 8.71 -11.30
CA THR A 536 12.90 7.51 -10.47
C THR A 536 11.52 6.83 -10.43
N PRO A 537 11.44 5.51 -10.14
CA PRO A 537 10.17 4.80 -10.08
C PRO A 537 9.15 5.49 -9.15
N GLY A 538 7.96 5.77 -9.69
CA GLY A 538 6.88 6.47 -9.00
C GLY A 538 6.94 8.00 -9.08
N ALA A 539 8.00 8.57 -9.65
CA ALA A 539 8.16 10.01 -9.84
C ALA A 539 7.99 10.46 -11.31
N GLU A 540 7.58 9.57 -12.20
CA GLU A 540 7.44 9.86 -13.63
C GLU A 540 6.36 10.91 -13.88
N PRO A 541 6.66 12.07 -14.51
CA PRO A 541 5.66 13.06 -14.87
C PRO A 541 4.64 12.49 -15.87
N ARG A 542 3.42 12.97 -15.78
CA ARG A 542 2.39 12.68 -16.80
C ARG A 542 2.52 13.67 -17.93
N VAL A 543 2.34 13.20 -19.16
CA VAL A 543 2.35 14.08 -20.32
C VAL A 543 0.93 14.68 -20.47
N LEU A 544 0.87 16.02 -20.64
CA LEU A 544 -0.36 16.72 -20.97
C LEU A 544 -0.44 16.87 -22.50
N PRO A 545 -1.53 16.46 -23.14
CA PRO A 545 -1.70 16.66 -24.59
C PRO A 545 -1.86 18.14 -24.92
N ALA A 546 -1.35 18.56 -26.10
CA ALA A 546 -1.42 19.96 -26.56
C ALA A 546 -2.86 20.43 -26.77
N SER A 547 -3.74 19.54 -27.20
CA SER A 547 -5.17 19.80 -27.33
C SER A 547 -5.89 19.20 -26.12
N ARG A 548 -6.17 20.03 -25.11
CA ARG A 548 -7.08 19.65 -24.03
C ARG A 548 -8.52 19.56 -24.54
N GLN A 549 -8.88 18.48 -25.21
CA GLN A 549 -10.29 18.19 -25.49
C GLN A 549 -10.96 17.53 -24.26
N SER A 550 -10.19 16.89 -23.39
CA SER A 550 -10.63 16.41 -22.08
C SER A 550 -9.43 16.21 -21.16
N GLU A 551 -9.59 16.43 -19.85
CA GLU A 551 -8.58 16.05 -18.82
C GLU A 551 -8.35 14.53 -18.76
N GLN A 552 -9.20 13.76 -19.44
CA GLN A 552 -9.14 12.31 -19.56
C GLN A 552 -8.13 11.83 -20.59
N ASP A 553 -7.73 12.65 -21.56
CA ASP A 553 -6.74 12.30 -22.57
C ASP A 553 -5.35 12.38 -21.93
N ALA A 554 -4.82 11.23 -21.50
CA ALA A 554 -3.44 11.14 -21.07
C ALA A 554 -2.53 11.24 -22.30
N GLY A 555 -1.66 12.24 -22.32
CA GLY A 555 -0.53 12.28 -23.26
C GLY A 555 0.44 11.12 -22.98
N GLU A 556 1.29 10.84 -23.94
CA GLU A 556 2.19 9.69 -23.90
C GLU A 556 3.60 10.08 -24.29
N TYR A 557 4.59 9.40 -23.71
CA TYR A 557 5.97 9.50 -24.15
C TYR A 557 6.16 8.80 -25.50
N ARG A 558 6.98 9.36 -26.37
CA ARG A 558 7.31 8.76 -27.68
C ARG A 558 8.28 7.60 -27.56
N ALA A 559 9.16 7.66 -26.55
CA ALA A 559 9.98 6.54 -26.16
C ALA A 559 10.17 6.51 -24.64
N VAL A 560 10.35 5.30 -24.12
CA VAL A 560 10.68 5.06 -22.71
C VAL A 560 11.93 4.19 -22.68
N ALA A 561 12.96 4.61 -21.93
CA ALA A 561 14.17 3.81 -21.69
C ALA A 561 14.33 3.55 -20.19
N ILE A 562 14.43 2.29 -19.81
CA ILE A 562 14.80 1.85 -18.47
C ILE A 562 16.31 1.67 -18.47
N LEU A 563 17.00 2.50 -17.70
CA LEU A 563 18.46 2.45 -17.56
C LEU A 563 18.86 1.58 -16.37
N ASP A 564 20.08 1.06 -16.45
CA ASP A 564 20.70 0.31 -15.35
C ASP A 564 19.85 -0.87 -14.87
N ALA A 565 19.24 -1.62 -15.79
CA ALA A 565 18.38 -2.78 -15.48
C ALA A 565 19.08 -3.82 -14.59
N TRP A 566 20.42 -3.90 -14.64
CA TRP A 566 21.25 -4.76 -13.81
C TRP A 566 21.08 -4.53 -12.29
N ASN A 567 20.56 -3.37 -11.86
CA ASN A 567 20.28 -3.11 -10.45
C ASN A 567 19.23 -4.07 -9.88
N SER A 568 18.29 -4.54 -10.70
CA SER A 568 17.27 -5.51 -10.30
C SER A 568 17.87 -6.85 -9.87
N LEU A 569 19.01 -7.23 -10.42
CA LEU A 569 19.72 -8.47 -10.07
C LEU A 569 20.23 -8.50 -8.61
N TYR A 570 20.32 -7.34 -7.97
CA TYR A 570 20.92 -7.15 -6.65
C TYR A 570 19.97 -6.53 -5.64
N ALA A 571 18.75 -6.32 -6.03
CA ALA A 571 17.74 -5.87 -5.10
C ALA A 571 17.51 -6.94 -4.02
N PRO A 572 17.56 -6.60 -2.73
CA PRO A 572 17.28 -7.55 -1.66
C PRO A 572 15.80 -7.88 -1.60
N GLY A 573 15.48 -9.06 -1.13
CA GLY A 573 14.11 -9.51 -0.89
C GLY A 573 13.62 -10.57 -1.89
N VAL A 574 12.68 -11.36 -1.44
CA VAL A 574 12.11 -12.46 -2.21
C VAL A 574 11.24 -11.97 -3.38
N ASP A 575 10.73 -10.75 -3.31
CA ASP A 575 9.87 -10.15 -4.33
C ASP A 575 10.62 -9.24 -5.32
N ALA A 576 11.96 -9.20 -5.24
CA ALA A 576 12.80 -8.27 -6.02
C ALA A 576 12.54 -8.32 -7.54
N ARG A 577 12.33 -9.50 -8.13
CA ARG A 577 12.00 -9.65 -9.55
C ARG A 577 10.61 -9.10 -9.88
N VAL A 578 9.64 -9.37 -9.02
CA VAL A 578 8.25 -8.87 -9.19
C VAL A 578 8.19 -7.37 -9.03
N ASP A 579 8.91 -6.82 -8.04
CA ASP A 579 9.02 -5.38 -7.81
C ASP A 579 9.67 -4.67 -9.01
N ALA A 580 10.74 -5.24 -9.55
CA ALA A 580 11.40 -4.72 -10.75
C ALA A 580 10.45 -4.74 -11.95
N LEU A 581 9.77 -5.86 -12.19
CA LEU A 581 8.80 -5.97 -13.29
C LEU A 581 7.65 -4.98 -13.12
N THR A 582 7.11 -4.84 -11.91
CA THR A 582 6.04 -3.87 -11.61
C THR A 582 6.47 -2.45 -11.94
N ALA A 583 7.66 -2.04 -11.49
CA ALA A 583 8.19 -0.71 -11.78
C ALA A 583 8.40 -0.49 -13.29
N TRP A 584 8.94 -1.48 -13.99
CA TRP A 584 9.21 -1.39 -15.41
C TRP A 584 7.93 -1.37 -16.26
N MET A 585 6.95 -2.20 -15.93
CA MET A 585 5.65 -2.20 -16.63
C MET A 585 4.89 -0.89 -16.41
N ARG A 586 4.91 -0.32 -15.21
CA ARG A 586 4.33 1.00 -14.95
C ARG A 586 4.92 2.08 -15.82
N VAL A 587 6.24 2.10 -15.94
CA VAL A 587 6.97 3.09 -16.76
C VAL A 587 6.68 2.87 -18.25
N MET A 588 6.73 1.62 -18.71
CA MET A 588 6.42 1.28 -20.09
C MET A 588 4.98 1.57 -20.48
N ALA A 589 4.04 1.49 -19.54
CA ALA A 589 2.64 1.86 -19.78
C ALA A 589 2.45 3.34 -20.13
N LEU A 590 3.41 4.21 -19.79
CA LEU A 590 3.37 5.64 -20.14
C LEU A 590 3.80 5.92 -21.58
N CYS A 591 4.34 4.92 -22.26
CA CYS A 591 4.79 5.03 -23.65
C CYS A 591 3.62 4.86 -24.62
N ALA A 592 3.69 5.58 -25.73
CA ALA A 592 2.76 5.39 -26.85
C ALA A 592 2.81 3.92 -27.33
N PRO A 593 1.69 3.36 -27.80
CA PRO A 593 1.69 2.00 -28.35
C PRO A 593 2.50 1.92 -29.64
N ARG A 594 2.96 0.69 -29.97
CA ARG A 594 3.72 0.44 -31.21
C ARG A 594 2.98 0.87 -32.46
N THR A 595 1.69 0.79 -32.46
CA THR A 595 0.81 1.22 -33.57
C THR A 595 0.93 2.72 -33.85
N ARG A 596 1.37 3.49 -32.86
CA ARG A 596 1.69 4.93 -32.98
C ARG A 596 3.17 5.24 -32.89
N GLY A 597 4.02 4.22 -33.12
CA GLY A 597 5.48 4.37 -33.20
C GLY A 597 6.20 4.35 -31.84
N GLY A 598 5.51 4.06 -30.74
CA GLY A 598 6.10 4.01 -29.40
C GLY A 598 7.23 2.97 -29.26
N GLN A 599 8.33 3.38 -28.62
CA GLN A 599 9.55 2.58 -28.44
C GLN A 599 9.87 2.40 -26.96
N GLY A 600 10.06 1.15 -26.56
CA GLY A 600 10.52 0.77 -25.22
C GLY A 600 11.93 0.22 -25.27
N LEU A 601 12.81 0.65 -24.38
CA LEU A 601 14.18 0.16 -24.27
C LEU A 601 14.44 -0.30 -22.84
N LEU A 602 14.85 -1.56 -22.68
CA LEU A 602 15.42 -2.08 -21.43
C LEU A 602 16.95 -2.15 -21.62
N ILE A 603 17.70 -1.37 -20.87
CA ILE A 603 19.13 -1.18 -21.10
C ILE A 603 19.95 -1.78 -19.95
N GLY A 604 20.82 -2.71 -20.29
CA GLY A 604 21.69 -3.43 -19.37
C GLY A 604 21.27 -4.87 -19.14
N GLU A 605 22.13 -5.59 -18.42
CA GLU A 605 21.88 -6.99 -18.05
C GLU A 605 20.76 -7.06 -16.99
N CYS A 606 19.91 -8.04 -17.08
CA CYS A 606 18.92 -8.36 -16.04
C CYS A 606 18.56 -9.85 -16.09
N ASP A 607 17.68 -10.29 -15.21
CA ASP A 607 17.15 -11.64 -15.25
C ASP A 607 16.36 -11.85 -16.57
N PRO A 608 16.68 -12.88 -17.37
CA PRO A 608 16.02 -13.13 -18.65
C PRO A 608 14.50 -13.35 -18.53
N ALA A 609 14.04 -13.97 -17.43
CA ALA A 609 12.61 -14.19 -17.21
C ALA A 609 11.87 -12.85 -16.98
N VAL A 610 12.50 -11.92 -16.25
CA VAL A 610 11.93 -10.57 -16.03
C VAL A 610 11.92 -9.76 -17.33
N ALA A 611 13.02 -9.80 -18.10
CA ALA A 611 13.09 -9.13 -19.41
C ALA A 611 12.01 -9.67 -20.37
N HIS A 612 11.88 -10.98 -20.46
CA HIS A 612 10.87 -11.62 -21.31
C HIS A 612 9.45 -11.27 -20.88
N ALA A 613 9.16 -11.31 -19.58
CA ALA A 613 7.85 -10.93 -19.03
C ALA A 613 7.49 -9.47 -19.39
N LEU A 614 8.45 -8.55 -19.33
CA LEU A 614 8.26 -7.16 -19.76
C LEU A 614 8.00 -7.07 -21.27
N MET A 615 8.82 -7.72 -22.10
CA MET A 615 8.75 -7.65 -23.57
C MET A 615 7.46 -8.26 -24.11
N MET A 616 6.91 -9.26 -23.42
CA MET A 616 5.66 -9.95 -23.80
C MET A 616 4.43 -9.43 -23.07
N TRP A 617 4.63 -8.53 -22.10
CA TRP A 617 3.58 -8.09 -21.16
C TRP A 617 2.89 -9.29 -20.50
N ASP A 618 3.68 -10.25 -20.02
CA ASP A 618 3.21 -11.51 -19.45
C ASP A 618 3.79 -11.74 -18.06
N SER A 619 3.23 -11.04 -17.10
CA SER A 619 3.63 -11.16 -15.69
C SER A 619 3.25 -12.50 -15.07
N ALA A 620 2.20 -13.15 -15.58
CA ALA A 620 1.75 -14.45 -15.08
C ALA A 620 2.80 -15.55 -15.29
N SER A 621 3.55 -15.50 -16.40
CA SER A 621 4.67 -16.43 -16.62
C SER A 621 5.78 -16.27 -15.60
N LEU A 622 6.17 -15.03 -15.26
CA LEU A 622 7.15 -14.79 -14.21
C LEU A 622 6.63 -15.26 -12.85
N ALA A 623 5.37 -14.95 -12.51
CA ALA A 623 4.77 -15.35 -11.24
C ALA A 623 4.71 -16.87 -11.06
N ARG A 624 4.44 -17.64 -12.14
CA ARG A 624 4.50 -19.10 -12.11
C ARG A 624 5.92 -19.63 -11.85
N ASN A 625 6.93 -19.04 -12.51
CA ASN A 625 8.31 -19.44 -12.30
C ASN A 625 8.77 -19.15 -10.86
N GLU A 626 8.44 -17.95 -10.36
CA GLU A 626 8.67 -17.59 -8.96
C GLU A 626 7.99 -18.57 -7.99
N LEU A 627 6.74 -18.95 -8.27
CA LEU A 627 6.00 -19.86 -7.43
C LEU A 627 6.62 -21.27 -7.40
N LEU A 628 7.10 -21.77 -8.54
CA LEU A 628 7.81 -23.06 -8.64
C LEU A 628 9.12 -23.03 -7.82
N GLU A 629 9.94 -21.98 -7.99
CA GLU A 629 11.19 -21.81 -7.23
C GLU A 629 10.94 -21.72 -5.73
N ARG A 630 9.92 -20.95 -5.32
CA ARG A 630 9.52 -20.80 -3.91
C ARG A 630 8.95 -22.08 -3.33
N GLY A 631 8.22 -22.86 -4.13
CA GLY A 631 7.74 -24.20 -3.74
C GLY A 631 8.88 -25.14 -3.41
N GLN A 632 9.91 -25.20 -4.27
CA GLN A 632 11.11 -26.01 -4.04
C GLN A 632 11.91 -25.56 -2.80
N ALA A 633 11.94 -24.26 -2.54
CA ALA A 633 12.66 -23.68 -1.40
C ALA A 633 11.84 -23.63 -0.11
N GLY A 634 10.55 -24.03 -0.11
CA GLY A 634 9.66 -23.92 1.02
C GLY A 634 9.45 -22.46 1.46
N MET A 635 9.28 -21.55 0.49
CA MET A 635 9.09 -20.11 0.71
C MET A 635 7.63 -19.68 0.53
N PRO A 636 7.22 -18.53 1.10
CA PRO A 636 5.90 -17.98 0.81
C PRO A 636 5.68 -17.71 -0.70
N PRO A 637 4.46 -17.91 -1.20
CA PRO A 637 3.19 -18.20 -0.49
C PRO A 637 2.91 -19.68 -0.21
N VAL A 638 3.77 -20.62 -0.65
CA VAL A 638 3.58 -22.05 -0.48
C VAL A 638 3.57 -22.47 0.99
N CYS A 639 4.30 -21.74 1.82
CA CYS A 639 4.18 -21.80 3.26
C CYS A 639 3.78 -20.44 3.83
N ALA A 640 3.21 -20.42 5.03
CA ALA A 640 3.04 -19.20 5.79
C ALA A 640 4.26 -18.96 6.67
N VAL A 641 4.56 -17.69 6.92
CA VAL A 641 5.65 -17.30 7.80
C VAL A 641 5.15 -16.27 8.80
N ALA A 642 5.59 -16.42 10.04
CA ALA A 642 5.32 -15.47 11.11
C ALA A 642 6.64 -15.02 11.75
N CYS A 643 6.73 -13.74 12.09
CA CYS A 643 7.81 -13.22 12.92
C CYS A 643 7.29 -13.11 14.36
N VAL A 644 7.95 -13.78 15.29
CA VAL A 644 7.62 -13.75 16.71
C VAL A 644 8.77 -13.11 17.45
N TRP A 645 8.49 -12.16 18.34
CA TRP A 645 9.51 -11.52 19.15
C TRP A 645 9.03 -11.32 20.59
N GLY A 646 9.99 -11.37 21.51
CA GLY A 646 9.75 -11.20 22.92
C GLY A 646 10.96 -11.62 23.74
N ARG A 647 10.75 -11.84 25.04
CA ARG A 647 11.79 -12.45 25.88
C ARG A 647 12.10 -13.85 25.37
N ARG A 648 13.37 -14.22 25.40
CA ARG A 648 13.86 -15.51 24.88
C ARG A 648 13.07 -16.70 25.43
N ASP A 649 12.92 -16.76 26.76
CA ASP A 649 12.21 -17.82 27.46
C ASP A 649 10.73 -17.92 27.00
N ALA A 650 10.06 -16.78 26.89
CA ALA A 650 8.65 -16.73 26.45
C ALA A 650 8.47 -17.12 24.97
N VAL A 651 9.37 -16.67 24.10
CA VAL A 651 9.33 -17.04 22.67
C VAL A 651 9.60 -18.53 22.50
N MET A 652 10.61 -19.08 23.21
CA MET A 652 10.93 -20.52 23.13
C MET A 652 9.77 -21.36 23.65
N ALA A 653 9.19 -21.01 24.80
CA ALA A 653 8.03 -21.73 25.34
C ALA A 653 6.82 -21.66 24.39
N ALA A 654 6.58 -20.52 23.74
CA ALA A 654 5.49 -20.38 22.77
C ALA A 654 5.73 -21.24 21.52
N LEU A 655 6.97 -21.32 21.00
CA LEU A 655 7.32 -22.16 19.85
C LEU A 655 7.18 -23.65 20.17
N ASP A 656 7.63 -24.07 21.35
CA ASP A 656 7.51 -25.47 21.81
C ASP A 656 6.03 -25.87 21.96
N ASP A 657 5.20 -24.99 22.47
CA ASP A 657 3.78 -25.20 22.74
C ASP A 657 2.92 -25.35 21.50
N ILE A 658 3.27 -24.62 20.43
CA ILE A 658 2.60 -24.73 19.12
C ILE A 658 3.18 -25.87 18.27
N GLY A 659 4.16 -26.62 18.80
CA GLY A 659 4.74 -27.78 18.13
C GLY A 659 5.57 -27.44 16.90
N VAL A 660 6.23 -26.29 16.87
CA VAL A 660 7.13 -25.90 15.77
C VAL A 660 8.42 -26.68 15.91
N LEU A 661 8.74 -27.47 14.89
CA LEU A 661 9.99 -28.25 14.86
C LEU A 661 11.21 -27.33 14.74
N ARG A 662 12.34 -27.73 15.35
CA ARG A 662 13.58 -26.95 15.34
C ARG A 662 14.15 -26.68 13.95
N GLY A 663 13.71 -27.18 12.90
CA GLY A 663 14.10 -26.86 11.52
C GLY A 663 13.23 -25.77 10.87
N ASP A 664 12.08 -25.44 11.49
CA ASP A 664 11.07 -24.57 10.91
C ASP A 664 11.12 -23.13 11.44
N TRP A 665 12.12 -22.80 12.22
CA TRP A 665 12.32 -21.44 12.69
C TRP A 665 13.80 -21.01 12.68
N ALA A 666 14.05 -19.72 12.52
CA ALA A 666 15.36 -19.09 12.58
C ALA A 666 15.34 -17.92 13.56
N SER A 667 16.41 -17.75 14.31
CA SER A 667 16.62 -16.56 15.14
C SER A 667 17.19 -15.43 14.29
N LEU A 668 16.68 -14.23 14.50
CA LEU A 668 17.09 -13.03 13.80
C LEU A 668 17.72 -12.05 14.81
N ASP A 669 18.65 -11.22 14.36
CA ASP A 669 19.17 -10.11 15.14
C ASP A 669 18.13 -8.97 15.27
N VAL A 670 18.51 -7.88 15.95
CA VAL A 670 17.62 -6.75 16.19
C VAL A 670 17.24 -6.01 14.89
N ALA A 671 18.11 -6.04 13.88
CA ALA A 671 17.84 -5.45 12.57
C ALA A 671 16.97 -6.36 11.69
N GLY A 672 16.71 -7.61 12.15
CA GLY A 672 15.97 -8.60 11.37
C GLY A 672 16.86 -9.45 10.48
N GLU A 673 18.18 -9.29 10.57
CA GLU A 673 19.15 -10.14 9.87
C GLU A 673 19.31 -11.48 10.60
N PRO A 674 19.67 -12.56 9.89
CA PRO A 674 19.94 -13.85 10.52
C PRO A 674 21.17 -13.79 11.40
N ILE A 675 21.07 -14.36 12.58
CA ILE A 675 22.22 -14.52 13.46
C ILE A 675 23.18 -15.53 12.82
N PRO A 676 24.49 -15.20 12.67
CA PRO A 676 25.46 -16.12 12.06
C PRO A 676 25.47 -17.47 12.77
N GLY A 677 25.39 -18.55 12.00
CA GLY A 677 25.40 -19.94 12.50
C GLY A 677 24.02 -20.53 12.79
N MET A 678 22.93 -19.78 12.60
CA MET A 678 21.58 -20.32 12.62
C MET A 678 21.07 -20.56 11.21
N LEU A 679 20.17 -21.53 11.04
CA LEU A 679 19.59 -21.91 9.75
C LEU A 679 19.05 -20.68 9.02
N GLY A 680 19.52 -20.51 7.83
CA GLY A 680 19.44 -19.30 7.04
C GLY A 680 18.03 -18.77 6.78
N PRO A 681 18.00 -17.51 6.42
CA PRO A 681 16.83 -16.68 6.50
C PRO A 681 15.88 -16.93 5.38
N VAL A 682 14.64 -16.78 5.70
CA VAL A 682 13.67 -16.29 4.74
C VAL A 682 13.35 -14.85 5.14
N PRO A 683 13.90 -13.82 4.48
CA PRO A 683 13.57 -12.43 4.78
C PRO A 683 12.14 -12.17 4.34
N ILE A 684 11.22 -12.00 5.27
CA ILE A 684 9.78 -11.92 4.96
C ILE A 684 9.13 -10.65 5.49
N ALA A 685 9.76 -9.98 6.41
CA ALA A 685 9.29 -8.69 6.88
C ALA A 685 10.34 -7.63 6.54
N ALA A 686 9.88 -6.44 6.13
CA ALA A 686 10.74 -5.28 6.19
C ALA A 686 11.34 -5.20 7.60
N PRO A 687 12.62 -4.88 7.74
CA PRO A 687 13.24 -4.73 9.04
C PRO A 687 12.40 -3.74 9.86
N VAL A 688 11.90 -4.17 10.99
CA VAL A 688 11.32 -3.26 11.97
C VAL A 688 12.50 -2.47 12.49
N THR A 689 12.59 -1.19 12.14
CA THR A 689 13.55 -0.28 12.73
C THR A 689 13.22 -0.15 14.21
N VAL A 690 14.06 -0.75 15.03
CA VAL A 690 13.96 -0.65 16.50
C VAL A 690 14.80 0.57 16.90
N SER A 691 14.26 1.46 17.72
CA SER A 691 15.02 2.61 18.20
C SER A 691 16.16 2.16 19.12
N GLU A 692 17.25 2.95 19.24
CA GLU A 692 18.38 2.62 20.13
C GLU A 692 17.95 2.35 21.57
N ARG A 693 16.93 3.06 22.08
CA ARG A 693 16.35 2.82 23.41
C ARG A 693 15.65 1.47 23.55
N GLU A 694 15.04 0.99 22.48
CA GLU A 694 14.42 -0.34 22.44
C GLU A 694 15.49 -1.42 22.34
N LEU A 695 16.62 -1.15 21.69
CA LEU A 695 17.81 -2.01 21.63
C LEU A 695 18.40 -2.28 23.02
N GLU A 696 18.61 -1.26 23.84
CA GLU A 696 19.13 -1.41 25.19
C GLU A 696 18.19 -2.23 26.10
N SER A 697 16.88 -2.09 25.91
CA SER A 697 15.87 -2.87 26.67
C SER A 697 15.68 -4.30 26.18
N MET A 698 16.29 -4.69 25.06
CA MET A 698 16.07 -5.97 24.37
C MET A 698 17.21 -7.00 24.58
N GLN A 699 18.16 -6.77 25.49
CA GLN A 699 19.31 -7.67 25.69
C GLN A 699 18.93 -9.15 25.89
N ASP A 700 17.76 -9.42 26.47
CA ASP A 700 17.21 -10.77 26.66
C ASP A 700 16.10 -11.13 25.66
N ARG A 701 15.88 -10.33 24.64
CA ARG A 701 14.82 -10.55 23.64
C ARG A 701 15.38 -11.19 22.38
N VAL A 702 14.58 -12.03 21.77
CA VAL A 702 14.86 -12.64 20.47
C VAL A 702 13.72 -12.37 19.51
N LYS A 703 14.08 -12.32 18.24
CA LYS A 703 13.13 -12.44 17.12
C LYS A 703 13.28 -13.84 16.55
N ALA A 704 12.20 -14.53 16.34
CA ALA A 704 12.18 -15.81 15.66
C ALA A 704 11.28 -15.72 14.41
N LEU A 705 11.78 -16.18 13.29
CA LEU A 705 11.01 -16.38 12.09
C LEU A 705 10.51 -17.81 12.08
N VAL A 706 9.20 -17.97 12.02
CA VAL A 706 8.53 -19.26 12.14
C VAL A 706 7.83 -19.61 10.83
N ARG A 707 8.14 -20.78 10.30
CA ARG A 707 7.47 -21.35 9.13
C ARG A 707 6.33 -22.25 9.59
N VAL A 708 5.15 -22.03 9.08
CA VAL A 708 3.95 -22.81 9.41
C VAL A 708 3.17 -23.14 8.14
N PRO A 709 2.39 -24.24 8.13
CA PRO A 709 1.43 -24.50 7.06
C PRO A 709 0.48 -23.32 6.87
N VAL A 710 0.09 -23.04 5.64
CA VAL A 710 -0.72 -21.85 5.29
C VAL A 710 -1.99 -21.74 6.12
N GLY A 711 -2.72 -22.86 6.32
CA GLY A 711 -3.96 -22.88 7.10
C GLY A 711 -3.79 -22.67 8.61
N MET A 712 -2.56 -22.72 9.15
CA MET A 712 -2.31 -22.55 10.59
C MET A 712 -1.95 -21.11 11.00
N ARG A 713 -1.76 -20.19 10.06
CA ARG A 713 -1.31 -18.83 10.38
C ARG A 713 -2.24 -18.10 11.36
N ALA A 714 -3.54 -18.13 11.09
CA ALA A 714 -4.52 -17.47 11.96
C ALA A 714 -4.57 -18.13 13.35
N GLN A 715 -4.50 -19.45 13.43
CA GLN A 715 -4.47 -20.18 14.69
C GLN A 715 -3.22 -19.86 15.50
N LEU A 716 -2.06 -19.78 14.84
CA LEU A 716 -0.80 -19.36 15.45
C LEU A 716 -0.91 -17.95 16.05
N ALA A 717 -1.43 -17.01 15.27
CA ALA A 717 -1.61 -15.62 15.69
C ALA A 717 -2.50 -15.51 16.94
N VAL A 718 -3.61 -16.23 16.99
CA VAL A 718 -4.50 -16.28 18.16
C VAL A 718 -3.80 -16.88 19.36
N ARG A 719 -3.14 -18.03 19.21
CA ARG A 719 -2.42 -18.69 20.30
C ARG A 719 -1.30 -17.83 20.89
N LEU A 720 -0.57 -17.09 20.05
CA LEU A 720 0.50 -16.19 20.51
C LEU A 720 -0.06 -14.95 21.22
N ARG A 721 -1.25 -14.48 20.84
CA ARG A 721 -1.94 -13.37 21.52
C ARG A 721 -2.42 -13.76 22.92
N ASP A 722 -2.96 -14.95 23.05
CA ASP A 722 -3.63 -15.43 24.29
C ASP A 722 -2.60 -15.85 25.37
N ARG A 723 -1.31 -15.85 25.07
CA ARG A 723 -0.18 -16.03 25.98
C ARG A 723 0.50 -14.72 26.35
#